data_624cc2a188e7d4819ae349e5879c3f8a
#
_entry.id   624cc2a188e7d4819ae349e5879c3f8a
#
_cell.length_a   1.000
_cell.length_b   1.000
_cell.length_c   1.000
_cell.angle_alpha   90.00
_cell.angle_beta   90.00
_cell.angle_gamma   90.00
#
_symmetry.space_group_name_H-M   'P 1'
#
loop_
_entity.id
_entity.type
_entity.pdbx_description
1 polymer ?
#
loop_
_entity_poly.entity_id
_entity_poly.type
_entity_poly.pdbx_seq_one_letter_code
_entity_poly.pdbx_strand_id
1 'polypeptide(L)'
;EINIPKITLSEKSKELNEVVIFANKNPIYYRGDTLVYVADSFKVGENAVVEDLLKKLPGIKVDENGQITSQGKQISQVLVDGDEFFGADPTIATRNLGAKGVESVQIYEKEKENAKAGEDDKIQVLDLKLKEDAKKGYFGKISGASDFGLMENTPFYETEMLANKFKGKQKISVFLLSSNTPKSNFKWGDMNKFGLENERNSSGMNDWNQRNTNNTSGIPKTLKAGVYYTDKIGKTGKIGFNYAYYNNELVAAGSSYSQYFLTDTTYFTKDSSSNISRNESHRLNFNYSVNLDSLTFLEIKPNLNFDGATTDNTSISEFIGETQLKSLATNIRNTNDSKGITSNSEALIRRKFKKPKREVELKYLLSYSNNDTEGKLYNNTFFTDTNFTDIQFEQEKTNKNSSVNHFTTLTYTEPLTKKIKLQLEYLYEFGDVKQDKRAYNLDPSTQQFSIFDPNFSNNFDNIRQQHRGSAVGIYENSKHTLTGGFGFRNIAIENTNLILDSVIPQNINNFLPQFSYQFKPSISKRFSLFYTTNSQQPGINDLQPVPDNTNPNRIQKGNPDLKPNYIHNLRINFNTWSALTGRYVWSGINATYTDNAFGNSSSFDQYGRTVSQTVNVNGNAFANLFAGAGLPLFNRKIEISPNVNASYMRYTNFINNTENVTQNRSVAGGLEVELKLDSLQISISNDYNYTDPVSSLATASNTPFSMQTYKYDIEWQLPFNFKIKTDGKYIINSQRASGFNRNIFVINAELIRTFLPTENLIIALSGNDLLKQNLNLQRQINGNVITDNSTNIITRYFLLRVTYKFNNNKSKEDEWKGWH
;
A
#
# COMPACT_ATOMS: atom_id res chain seq x y z
N GLU A 1 99.52 18.38 -13.47
CA GLU A 1 98.12 17.99 -13.70
C GLU A 1 97.65 17.30 -12.48
N ILE A 2 96.61 17.87 -11.79
CA ILE A 2 95.95 17.29 -10.59
C ILE A 2 94.75 16.52 -11.09
N ASN A 3 94.76 15.20 -10.95
CA ASN A 3 93.72 14.28 -11.36
C ASN A 3 92.62 14.25 -10.26
N ILE A 4 91.49 14.87 -10.53
CA ILE A 4 90.35 14.87 -9.59
C ILE A 4 89.55 13.61 -9.85
N PRO A 5 89.36 12.74 -8.85
CA PRO A 5 88.54 11.51 -9.05
C PRO A 5 87.11 11.85 -9.19
N LYS A 6 86.40 11.10 -10.06
CA LYS A 6 84.97 11.21 -10.37
C LYS A 6 84.13 11.03 -9.11
N ILE A 7 83.46 12.08 -8.64
CA ILE A 7 82.56 12.04 -7.51
C ILE A 7 81.20 11.54 -8.04
N THR A 8 80.80 10.38 -7.60
CA THR A 8 79.45 9.82 -7.89
C THR A 8 78.53 10.28 -6.76
N LEU A 9 77.60 11.17 -7.05
CA LEU A 9 76.54 11.54 -6.13
C LEU A 9 75.44 10.47 -6.20
N SER A 10 75.13 9.74 -5.08
CA SER A 10 73.91 8.90 -4.94
C SER A 10 72.79 9.78 -4.39
N GLU A 11 71.68 9.85 -5.07
CA GLU A 11 70.44 10.40 -4.52
C GLU A 11 70.03 9.58 -3.32
N LYS A 12 70.07 10.20 -2.14
CA LYS A 12 69.50 9.62 -0.93
C LYS A 12 68.05 10.01 -0.88
N SER A 13 67.15 9.14 -1.41
CA SER A 13 65.72 9.31 -1.23
C SER A 13 65.41 9.22 0.27
N LYS A 14 64.96 10.30 0.85
CA LYS A 14 64.39 10.31 2.18
C LYS A 14 62.96 9.83 2.03
N GLU A 15 62.64 8.55 2.37
CA GLU A 15 61.29 8.11 2.54
C GLU A 15 60.64 9.01 3.60
N LEU A 16 59.67 9.81 3.20
CA LEU A 16 58.79 10.51 4.13
C LEU A 16 57.87 9.45 4.76
N ASN A 17 57.88 9.33 6.08
CA ASN A 17 56.93 8.54 6.77
C ASN A 17 55.53 8.96 6.39
N GLU A 18 54.70 8.02 5.95
CA GLU A 18 53.31 8.23 5.62
C GLU A 18 52.56 8.78 6.84
N VAL A 19 52.06 9.99 6.75
CA VAL A 19 51.22 10.58 7.78
C VAL A 19 49.80 10.06 7.53
N VAL A 20 49.44 8.95 8.18
CA VAL A 20 48.08 8.45 8.17
C VAL A 20 47.22 9.38 9.04
N ILE A 21 46.47 10.25 8.37
CA ILE A 21 45.49 11.09 9.05
C ILE A 21 44.23 10.23 9.29
N PHE A 22 44.08 9.74 10.49
CA PHE A 22 42.82 9.13 10.95
C PHE A 22 41.78 10.25 11.13
N ALA A 23 41.03 10.56 10.11
CA ALA A 23 39.83 11.37 10.26
C ALA A 23 38.72 10.47 10.81
N ASN A 24 38.39 10.57 12.08
CA ASN A 24 37.17 9.98 12.66
C ASN A 24 35.97 10.66 12.03
N LYS A 25 35.46 10.13 10.92
CA LYS A 25 34.18 10.56 10.36
C LYS A 25 33.08 10.17 11.36
N ASN A 26 32.28 11.14 11.77
CA ASN A 26 31.08 10.82 12.56
C ASN A 26 30.26 9.77 11.80
N PRO A 27 29.92 8.62 12.42
CA PRO A 27 29.18 7.54 11.76
C PRO A 27 27.79 7.99 11.30
N ILE A 28 27.24 9.05 11.88
CA ILE A 28 25.93 9.63 11.58
C ILE A 28 26.06 11.15 11.58
N TYR A 29 25.67 11.79 10.48
CA TYR A 29 25.71 13.24 10.37
C TYR A 29 24.65 13.77 9.41
N TYR A 30 24.37 15.06 9.48
CA TYR A 30 23.52 15.75 8.51
C TYR A 30 24.38 16.44 7.43
N ARG A 31 23.97 16.29 6.18
CA ARG A 31 24.45 17.05 5.04
C ARG A 31 23.28 17.84 4.45
N GLY A 32 23.14 19.13 4.84
CA GLY A 32 21.91 19.87 4.58
C GLY A 32 20.72 19.21 5.27
N ASP A 33 19.66 18.92 4.54
CA ASP A 33 18.44 18.24 5.04
C ASP A 33 18.54 16.72 4.98
N THR A 34 19.66 16.16 4.52
CA THR A 34 19.88 14.72 4.37
C THR A 34 20.59 14.15 5.58
N LEU A 35 19.98 13.15 6.22
CA LEU A 35 20.61 12.34 7.26
C LEU A 35 21.48 11.27 6.60
N VAL A 36 22.75 11.21 6.94
CA VAL A 36 23.73 10.30 6.35
C VAL A 36 24.26 9.35 7.41
N TYR A 37 24.19 8.05 7.12
CA TYR A 37 24.83 6.97 7.88
C TYR A 37 25.99 6.43 7.05
N VAL A 38 27.20 6.40 7.61
CA VAL A 38 28.37 5.77 6.98
C VAL A 38 28.29 4.28 7.19
N ALA A 39 28.08 3.49 6.13
CA ALA A 39 27.74 2.06 6.22
C ALA A 39 28.84 1.25 6.94
N ASP A 40 30.11 1.49 6.63
CA ASP A 40 31.26 0.77 7.21
C ASP A 40 31.43 0.98 8.72
N SER A 41 30.77 1.98 9.30
CA SER A 41 30.75 2.21 10.75
C SER A 41 29.85 1.22 11.52
N PHE A 42 29.05 0.43 10.81
CA PHE A 42 28.10 -0.53 11.41
C PHE A 42 28.46 -1.95 10.99
N LYS A 43 28.89 -2.76 11.96
CA LYS A 43 29.34 -4.12 11.70
C LYS A 43 28.19 -5.02 11.26
N VAL A 44 28.34 -5.64 10.10
CA VAL A 44 27.43 -6.67 9.54
C VAL A 44 28.26 -7.88 9.09
N GLY A 45 27.61 -9.03 8.94
CA GLY A 45 28.25 -10.25 8.44
C GLY A 45 28.75 -10.11 6.97
N GLU A 46 29.63 -11.02 6.54
CA GLU A 46 30.23 -11.01 5.18
C GLU A 46 29.17 -10.95 4.06
N ASN A 47 28.12 -11.75 4.16
CA ASN A 47 27.03 -11.84 3.18
C ASN A 47 25.74 -11.18 3.67
N ALA A 48 25.85 -10.23 4.62
CA ALA A 48 24.73 -9.45 5.09
C ALA A 48 24.12 -8.65 3.93
N VAL A 49 22.81 -8.57 3.90
CA VAL A 49 22.07 -7.72 2.98
C VAL A 49 21.85 -6.34 3.57
N VAL A 50 21.44 -5.39 2.75
CA VAL A 50 21.14 -4.02 3.21
C VAL A 50 20.12 -4.00 4.34
N GLU A 51 19.12 -4.89 4.35
CA GLU A 51 18.16 -5.00 5.46
C GLU A 51 18.85 -5.27 6.80
N ASP A 52 19.87 -6.14 6.83
CA ASP A 52 20.64 -6.42 8.04
C ASP A 52 21.44 -5.18 8.50
N LEU A 53 21.94 -4.39 7.54
CA LEU A 53 22.58 -3.10 7.84
C LEU A 53 21.56 -2.11 8.42
N LEU A 54 20.40 -1.97 7.79
CA LEU A 54 19.36 -1.03 8.22
C LEU A 54 18.88 -1.31 9.65
N LYS A 55 18.73 -2.58 10.03
CA LYS A 55 18.38 -3.00 11.40
C LYS A 55 19.42 -2.58 12.46
N LYS A 56 20.68 -2.32 12.04
CA LYS A 56 21.74 -1.83 12.93
C LYS A 56 21.79 -0.29 13.01
N LEU A 57 21.12 0.43 12.10
CA LEU A 57 21.14 1.88 12.06
C LEU A 57 20.20 2.49 13.11
N PRO A 58 20.69 3.44 13.93
CA PRO A 58 19.86 4.09 14.95
C PRO A 58 18.67 4.84 14.38
N GLY A 59 17.48 4.65 14.95
CA GLY A 59 16.25 5.31 14.55
C GLY A 59 15.62 4.74 13.27
N ILE A 60 16.17 3.66 12.72
CA ILE A 60 15.59 2.88 11.63
C ILE A 60 15.03 1.58 12.21
N LYS A 61 13.80 1.26 11.83
CA LYS A 61 13.15 -0.02 12.10
C LYS A 61 12.75 -0.68 10.79
N VAL A 62 12.94 -1.98 10.71
CA VAL A 62 12.49 -2.81 9.59
C VAL A 62 11.59 -3.89 10.17
N ASP A 63 10.31 -3.86 9.81
CA ASP A 63 9.34 -4.85 10.30
C ASP A 63 9.52 -6.21 9.60
N GLU A 64 8.80 -7.23 10.05
CA GLU A 64 8.76 -8.57 9.45
C GLU A 64 8.43 -8.54 7.95
N ASN A 65 7.73 -7.49 7.52
CA ASN A 65 7.30 -7.24 6.16
C ASN A 65 8.38 -6.58 5.30
N GLY A 66 9.53 -6.19 5.92
CA GLY A 66 10.56 -5.38 5.28
C GLY A 66 10.12 -3.91 5.08
N GLN A 67 9.02 -3.49 5.72
CA GLN A 67 8.64 -2.10 5.73
C GLN A 67 9.61 -1.32 6.63
N ILE A 68 10.16 -0.25 6.09
CA ILE A 68 11.18 0.55 6.76
C ILE A 68 10.51 1.80 7.33
N THR A 69 10.79 2.06 8.59
CA THR A 69 10.48 3.34 9.22
C THR A 69 11.76 4.02 9.67
N SER A 70 11.84 5.32 9.50
CA SER A 70 12.92 6.13 10.05
C SER A 70 12.33 7.19 10.97
N GLN A 71 12.74 7.19 12.22
CA GLN A 71 12.26 8.15 13.23
C GLN A 71 10.73 8.15 13.38
N GLY A 72 10.10 6.96 13.28
CA GLY A 72 8.66 6.78 13.32
C GLY A 72 7.90 7.14 12.03
N LYS A 73 8.58 7.66 11.00
CA LYS A 73 8.00 7.90 9.67
C LYS A 73 8.31 6.76 8.73
N GLN A 74 7.32 6.34 7.97
CA GLN A 74 7.50 5.33 6.94
C GLN A 74 8.37 5.85 5.80
N ILE A 75 9.36 5.05 5.37
CA ILE A 75 10.09 5.25 4.13
C ILE A 75 9.15 4.84 2.97
N SER A 76 8.83 5.81 2.12
CA SER A 76 7.93 5.57 0.99
C SER A 76 8.67 5.12 -0.27
N GLN A 77 9.97 5.38 -0.36
CA GLN A 77 10.78 5.08 -1.55
C GLN A 77 12.21 4.74 -1.17
N VAL A 78 12.78 3.69 -1.79
CA VAL A 78 14.20 3.37 -1.69
C VAL A 78 14.85 3.55 -3.06
N LEU A 79 15.94 4.31 -3.08
CA LEU A 79 16.76 4.59 -4.26
C LEU A 79 18.11 3.90 -4.15
N VAL A 80 18.74 3.63 -5.28
CA VAL A 80 20.13 3.17 -5.38
C VAL A 80 20.90 4.13 -6.28
N ASP A 81 21.84 4.89 -5.70
CA ASP A 81 22.57 5.99 -6.35
C ASP A 81 21.66 7.09 -6.91
N GLY A 82 20.53 7.35 -6.23
CA GLY A 82 19.56 8.37 -6.64
C GLY A 82 18.55 7.89 -7.70
N ASP A 83 18.67 6.66 -8.16
CA ASP A 83 17.78 6.04 -9.14
C ASP A 83 16.83 5.07 -8.46
N GLU A 84 15.58 5.04 -8.91
CA GLU A 84 14.64 3.98 -8.52
C GLU A 84 15.20 2.63 -8.96
N PHE A 85 15.16 1.68 -8.05
CA PHE A 85 15.61 0.32 -8.32
C PHE A 85 14.42 -0.62 -8.12
N PHE A 86 13.89 -1.18 -9.19
CA PHE A 86 12.63 -1.92 -9.23
C PHE A 86 11.41 -1.15 -8.72
N GLY A 87 11.29 0.15 -9.04
CA GLY A 87 10.22 1.00 -8.55
C GLY A 87 10.43 1.42 -7.08
N ALA A 88 9.35 1.73 -6.37
CA ALA A 88 9.42 2.23 -5.00
C ALA A 88 9.56 1.15 -3.91
N ASP A 89 9.79 -0.19 -4.21
CA ASP A 89 9.89 -1.24 -3.18
C ASP A 89 11.20 -1.23 -2.42
N PRO A 90 11.15 -0.92 -1.13
CA PRO A 90 12.34 -1.02 -0.29
C PRO A 90 12.89 -2.44 -0.23
N THR A 91 12.04 -3.47 -0.24
CA THR A 91 12.45 -4.84 0.06
C THR A 91 13.31 -5.48 -1.02
N ILE A 92 13.09 -5.14 -2.30
CA ILE A 92 13.93 -5.68 -3.38
C ILE A 92 15.36 -5.15 -3.25
N ALA A 93 15.53 -3.86 -3.02
CA ALA A 93 16.85 -3.28 -2.78
C ALA A 93 17.46 -3.82 -1.47
N THR A 94 16.71 -3.79 -0.38
CA THR A 94 17.28 -4.05 0.95
C THR A 94 17.54 -5.52 1.25
N ARG A 95 16.78 -6.46 0.68
CA ARG A 95 16.96 -7.91 0.88
C ARG A 95 17.89 -8.57 -0.11
N ASN A 96 18.29 -7.85 -1.17
CA ASN A 96 19.06 -8.46 -2.25
C ASN A 96 20.38 -7.76 -2.53
N LEU A 97 20.56 -6.48 -2.16
CA LEU A 97 21.85 -5.82 -2.25
C LEU A 97 22.72 -6.20 -1.05
N GLY A 98 23.99 -6.53 -1.29
CA GLY A 98 24.97 -6.80 -0.25
C GLY A 98 25.29 -5.52 0.54
N ALA A 99 25.25 -5.60 1.86
CA ALA A 99 25.52 -4.46 2.74
C ALA A 99 26.92 -3.88 2.54
N LYS A 100 27.94 -4.74 2.29
CA LYS A 100 29.32 -4.33 2.06
C LYS A 100 29.51 -3.45 0.81
N GLY A 101 28.65 -3.57 -0.18
CA GLY A 101 28.63 -2.73 -1.37
C GLY A 101 28.09 -1.32 -1.16
N VAL A 102 27.52 -1.03 0.02
CA VAL A 102 26.96 0.27 0.37
C VAL A 102 28.04 1.14 1.00
N GLU A 103 28.23 2.35 0.50
CA GLU A 103 29.09 3.39 1.07
C GLU A 103 28.36 4.15 2.19
N SER A 104 27.13 4.58 1.89
CA SER A 104 26.30 5.32 2.86
C SER A 104 24.81 5.10 2.61
N VAL A 105 24.02 5.17 3.70
CA VAL A 105 22.57 5.23 3.68
C VAL A 105 22.16 6.67 3.92
N GLN A 106 21.42 7.27 2.99
CA GLN A 106 20.98 8.65 3.04
C GLN A 106 19.46 8.72 3.15
N ILE A 107 18.96 9.49 4.11
CA ILE A 107 17.52 9.67 4.33
C ILE A 107 17.19 11.15 4.20
N TYR A 108 16.24 11.46 3.33
CA TYR A 108 15.78 12.82 3.08
C TYR A 108 14.32 12.86 2.66
N GLU A 109 13.73 14.06 2.70
CA GLU A 109 12.39 14.30 2.20
C GLU A 109 12.44 14.76 0.74
N LYS A 110 11.61 14.13 -0.11
CA LYS A 110 11.41 14.49 -1.53
C LYS A 110 9.95 14.88 -1.72
N GLU A 111 9.67 15.85 -2.55
CA GLU A 111 8.30 16.14 -2.97
C GLU A 111 7.73 14.98 -3.79
N LYS A 112 6.45 14.67 -3.59
CA LYS A 112 5.73 13.71 -4.42
C LYS A 112 5.64 14.23 -5.85
N GLU A 113 5.63 13.34 -6.81
CA GLU A 113 5.56 13.72 -8.24
C GLU A 113 4.25 14.48 -8.58
N ASN A 114 3.18 14.24 -7.81
CA ASN A 114 1.87 14.89 -7.97
C ASN A 114 1.56 15.89 -6.84
N ALA A 115 2.60 16.49 -6.26
CA ALA A 115 2.47 17.42 -5.16
C ALA A 115 1.64 18.66 -5.54
N LYS A 116 0.61 18.97 -4.74
CA LYS A 116 -0.14 20.22 -4.84
C LYS A 116 0.38 21.20 -3.81
N ALA A 117 0.54 22.45 -4.20
CA ALA A 117 0.97 23.47 -3.25
C ALA A 117 0.02 23.54 -2.04
N GLY A 118 0.56 23.47 -0.84
CA GLY A 118 -0.20 23.54 0.41
C GLY A 118 -0.60 22.20 1.03
N GLU A 119 -0.39 21.09 0.35
CA GLU A 119 -0.54 19.74 0.90
C GLU A 119 0.78 19.24 1.54
N ASP A 120 0.73 18.21 2.40
CA ASP A 120 1.95 17.50 2.87
C ASP A 120 2.39 16.51 1.79
N ASP A 121 3.05 17.06 0.79
CA ASP A 121 3.41 16.35 -0.43
C ASP A 121 4.80 15.72 -0.38
N LYS A 122 5.44 15.73 0.80
CA LYS A 122 6.76 15.16 0.96
C LYS A 122 6.71 13.71 1.39
N ILE A 123 7.44 12.88 0.66
CA ILE A 123 7.71 11.49 1.03
C ILE A 123 9.10 11.38 1.64
N GLN A 124 9.27 10.44 2.54
CA GLN A 124 10.57 10.09 3.06
C GLN A 124 11.23 9.06 2.16
N VAL A 125 12.43 9.38 1.71
CA VAL A 125 13.24 8.59 0.78
C VAL A 125 14.48 8.09 1.48
N LEU A 126 14.82 6.82 1.26
CA LEU A 126 16.08 6.19 1.63
C LEU A 126 16.89 5.95 0.36
N ASP A 127 18.07 6.56 0.24
CA ASP A 127 18.97 6.41 -0.90
C ASP A 127 20.23 5.66 -0.48
N LEU A 128 20.46 4.51 -1.11
CA LEU A 128 21.64 3.68 -0.91
C LEU A 128 22.73 4.12 -1.86
N LYS A 129 23.77 4.77 -1.36
CA LYS A 129 24.96 5.09 -2.16
C LYS A 129 25.89 3.88 -2.19
N LEU A 130 26.19 3.41 -3.39
CA LEU A 130 27.08 2.27 -3.61
C LEU A 130 28.54 2.73 -3.69
N LYS A 131 29.43 1.89 -3.19
CA LYS A 131 30.88 2.01 -3.46
C LYS A 131 31.15 1.89 -4.96
N GLU A 132 32.22 2.49 -5.45
CA GLU A 132 32.52 2.51 -6.90
C GLU A 132 32.74 1.13 -7.51
N ASP A 133 33.30 0.18 -6.75
CA ASP A 133 33.48 -1.22 -7.12
C ASP A 133 32.14 -1.97 -7.17
N ALA A 134 31.20 -1.66 -6.27
CA ALA A 134 29.85 -2.25 -6.28
C ALA A 134 28.96 -1.74 -7.44
N LYS A 135 29.36 -0.68 -8.15
CA LYS A 135 28.68 -0.17 -9.35
C LYS A 135 28.99 -0.98 -10.62
N LYS A 136 29.87 -1.97 -10.53
CA LYS A 136 30.28 -2.83 -11.64
C LYS A 136 30.28 -4.28 -11.19
N GLY A 137 29.64 -5.18 -11.93
CA GLY A 137 29.62 -6.60 -11.63
C GLY A 137 28.24 -7.22 -11.78
N TYR A 138 28.10 -8.43 -11.29
CA TYR A 138 26.83 -9.15 -11.22
C TYR A 138 26.66 -9.76 -9.83
N PHE A 139 25.44 -9.78 -9.35
CA PHE A 139 25.10 -10.37 -8.07
C PHE A 139 23.65 -10.86 -8.10
N GLY A 140 23.35 -11.80 -7.22
CA GLY A 140 22.00 -12.35 -7.12
C GLY A 140 21.88 -13.51 -6.18
N LYS A 141 20.72 -14.16 -6.25
CA LYS A 141 20.43 -15.37 -5.49
C LYS A 141 19.51 -16.30 -6.26
N ILE A 142 19.62 -17.58 -5.99
CA ILE A 142 18.67 -18.62 -6.38
C ILE A 142 18.29 -19.36 -5.12
N SER A 143 16.99 -19.53 -4.87
CA SER A 143 16.46 -20.21 -3.69
C SER A 143 15.33 -21.15 -4.09
N GLY A 144 15.33 -22.35 -3.53
CA GLY A 144 14.25 -23.32 -3.63
C GLY A 144 13.92 -23.85 -2.24
N ALA A 145 12.63 -23.98 -1.94
CA ALA A 145 12.15 -24.58 -0.71
C ALA A 145 10.98 -25.51 -0.97
N SER A 146 10.91 -26.64 -0.27
CA SER A 146 9.76 -27.56 -0.34
C SER A 146 9.62 -28.35 0.97
N ASP A 147 8.41 -28.84 1.22
CA ASP A 147 8.11 -29.85 2.23
C ASP A 147 8.12 -31.29 1.67
N PHE A 148 8.36 -31.43 0.37
CA PHE A 148 8.39 -32.71 -0.36
C PHE A 148 7.08 -33.53 -0.23
N GLY A 149 5.94 -32.89 0.07
CA GLY A 149 4.66 -33.54 0.25
C GLY A 149 4.54 -34.35 1.57
N LEU A 150 5.37 -34.06 2.57
CA LEU A 150 5.34 -34.77 3.85
C LEU A 150 4.11 -34.46 4.70
N MET A 151 3.41 -33.35 4.42
CA MET A 151 2.30 -32.86 5.24
C MET A 151 0.95 -32.98 4.56
N GLU A 152 0.87 -32.78 3.25
CA GLU A 152 -0.36 -32.84 2.44
C GLU A 152 -0.07 -33.47 1.08
N ASN A 153 -1.11 -33.93 0.37
CA ASN A 153 -0.96 -34.53 -0.98
C ASN A 153 -0.37 -33.55 -2.00
N THR A 154 -0.48 -32.23 -1.76
CA THR A 154 0.11 -31.18 -2.61
C THR A 154 1.27 -30.53 -1.85
N PRO A 155 2.52 -30.65 -2.33
CA PRO A 155 3.67 -30.12 -1.61
C PRO A 155 3.61 -28.59 -1.54
N PHE A 156 3.95 -28.03 -0.39
CA PHE A 156 4.27 -26.62 -0.26
C PHE A 156 5.63 -26.34 -0.89
N TYR A 157 5.72 -25.25 -1.63
CA TYR A 157 6.98 -24.85 -2.27
C TYR A 157 7.14 -23.33 -2.33
N GLU A 158 8.40 -22.92 -2.41
CA GLU A 158 8.81 -21.55 -2.70
C GLU A 158 10.03 -21.58 -3.60
N THR A 159 10.01 -20.85 -4.69
CA THR A 159 11.14 -20.70 -5.61
C THR A 159 11.38 -19.22 -5.86
N GLU A 160 12.64 -18.80 -5.75
CA GLU A 160 13.02 -17.41 -5.96
C GLU A 160 14.32 -17.34 -6.74
N MET A 161 14.37 -16.50 -7.77
CA MET A 161 15.57 -16.16 -8.50
C MET A 161 15.65 -14.65 -8.66
N LEU A 162 16.81 -14.09 -8.39
CA LEU A 162 17.14 -12.70 -8.68
C LEU A 162 18.54 -12.64 -9.25
N ALA A 163 18.70 -12.00 -10.41
CA ALA A 163 19.99 -11.76 -11.03
C ALA A 163 20.10 -10.29 -11.45
N ASN A 164 21.21 -9.65 -11.07
CA ASN A 164 21.49 -8.25 -11.35
C ASN A 164 22.84 -8.12 -12.04
N LYS A 165 22.93 -7.22 -13.02
CA LYS A 165 24.17 -6.81 -13.68
C LYS A 165 24.25 -5.30 -13.73
N PHE A 166 25.30 -4.75 -13.13
CA PHE A 166 25.59 -3.31 -13.12
C PHE A 166 26.83 -3.00 -13.93
N LYS A 167 26.77 -1.92 -14.70
CA LYS A 167 27.90 -1.38 -15.46
C LYS A 167 27.79 0.14 -15.47
N GLY A 168 28.26 0.77 -14.38
CA GLY A 168 28.14 2.21 -14.19
C GLY A 168 26.67 2.65 -14.07
N LYS A 169 26.16 3.36 -15.06
CA LYS A 169 24.75 3.83 -15.09
C LYS A 169 23.78 2.79 -15.64
N GLN A 170 24.28 1.82 -16.42
CA GLN A 170 23.47 0.71 -16.90
C GLN A 170 23.20 -0.27 -15.77
N LYS A 171 21.94 -0.61 -15.54
CA LYS A 171 21.49 -1.61 -14.59
C LYS A 171 20.47 -2.52 -15.28
N ILE A 172 20.71 -3.82 -15.18
CA ILE A 172 19.81 -4.86 -15.69
C ILE A 172 19.48 -5.77 -14.51
N SER A 173 18.21 -6.11 -14.36
CA SER A 173 17.78 -7.06 -13.34
C SER A 173 16.68 -7.96 -13.86
N VAL A 174 16.72 -9.21 -13.44
CA VAL A 174 15.72 -10.23 -13.77
C VAL A 174 15.32 -10.91 -12.48
N PHE A 175 14.03 -11.11 -12.30
CA PHE A 175 13.51 -11.85 -11.15
C PHE A 175 12.45 -12.88 -11.56
N LEU A 176 12.37 -13.94 -10.79
CA LEU A 176 11.34 -14.97 -10.84
C LEU A 176 10.98 -15.35 -9.40
N LEU A 177 9.69 -15.47 -9.12
CA LEU A 177 9.17 -15.99 -7.86
C LEU A 177 7.97 -16.88 -8.15
N SER A 178 7.96 -18.07 -7.56
CA SER A 178 6.81 -18.95 -7.57
C SER A 178 6.61 -19.57 -6.20
N SER A 179 5.37 -19.55 -5.70
CA SER A 179 5.06 -20.00 -4.35
C SER A 179 3.59 -20.37 -4.20
N ASN A 180 3.30 -21.37 -3.36
CA ASN A 180 1.96 -21.67 -2.87
C ASN A 180 1.85 -21.48 -1.35
N THR A 181 2.73 -20.66 -0.75
CA THR A 181 2.74 -20.31 0.68
C THR A 181 2.39 -18.84 0.90
N PRO A 182 1.94 -18.45 2.13
CA PRO A 182 1.67 -17.04 2.46
C PRO A 182 2.92 -16.17 2.45
N LYS A 183 4.09 -16.77 2.68
CA LYS A 183 5.40 -16.07 2.67
C LYS A 183 5.93 -15.94 1.24
N SER A 184 5.30 -15.14 0.40
CA SER A 184 6.00 -14.65 -0.77
C SER A 184 6.98 -13.56 -0.31
N ASN A 185 8.27 -13.68 -0.62
CA ASN A 185 9.29 -12.66 -0.30
C ASN A 185 9.05 -11.30 -0.98
N PHE A 186 8.06 -11.24 -1.86
CA PHE A 186 7.55 -10.02 -2.49
C PHE A 186 6.15 -9.78 -1.92
N LYS A 187 6.02 -8.82 -1.02
CA LYS A 187 4.76 -8.44 -0.38
C LYS A 187 3.93 -7.50 -1.28
N TRP A 188 2.70 -7.20 -0.85
CA TRP A 188 1.77 -6.29 -1.54
C TRP A 188 2.35 -4.92 -1.89
N GLY A 189 3.36 -4.43 -1.16
CA GLY A 189 4.17 -3.30 -1.55
C GLY A 189 4.89 -3.47 -2.88
N ASP A 190 5.23 -4.70 -3.27
CA ASP A 190 5.88 -5.01 -4.54
C ASP A 190 4.91 -4.89 -5.71
N MET A 191 3.63 -5.10 -5.49
CA MET A 191 2.59 -4.95 -6.50
C MET A 191 2.34 -3.49 -6.88
N ASN A 192 2.38 -2.58 -5.92
CA ASN A 192 2.22 -1.14 -6.18
C ASN A 192 3.29 -0.55 -7.11
N LYS A 193 4.46 -1.16 -7.20
CA LYS A 193 5.62 -0.68 -7.98
C LYS A 193 5.60 -1.09 -9.41
N PHE A 194 4.89 -2.17 -9.67
CA PHE A 194 4.61 -2.57 -11.05
C PHE A 194 3.32 -1.91 -11.57
N GLY A 195 2.81 -0.85 -10.90
CA GLY A 195 1.60 -0.12 -11.32
C GLY A 195 0.29 -0.76 -10.86
N LEU A 196 0.30 -1.63 -9.82
CA LEU A 196 -0.89 -2.31 -9.29
C LEU A 196 -1.68 -1.46 -8.26
N GLU A 197 -1.41 -0.17 -8.16
CA GLU A 197 -2.10 0.74 -7.23
C GLU A 197 -3.59 0.95 -7.51
N ASN A 198 -4.07 0.65 -8.71
CA ASN A 198 -5.40 1.08 -9.16
C ASN A 198 -6.58 0.28 -8.57
N GLU A 199 -6.38 -0.85 -7.92
CA GLU A 199 -7.48 -1.57 -7.26
C GLU A 199 -7.89 -0.98 -5.88
N ARG A 200 -7.12 -0.03 -5.35
CA ARG A 200 -7.34 0.55 -4.01
C ARG A 200 -8.23 1.78 -3.96
N ASN A 201 -8.54 2.40 -5.08
CA ASN A 201 -9.26 3.68 -5.09
C ASN A 201 -10.80 3.57 -5.05
N SER A 202 -11.37 2.37 -5.00
CA SER A 202 -12.83 2.20 -4.98
C SER A 202 -13.46 1.98 -3.59
N SER A 203 -12.66 1.85 -2.54
CA SER A 203 -13.22 1.71 -1.18
C SER A 203 -12.47 2.62 -0.20
N GLY A 204 -13.04 3.79 0.00
CA GLY A 204 -12.54 4.76 0.95
C GLY A 204 -12.50 4.24 2.39
N MET A 205 -11.60 4.81 3.17
CA MET A 205 -11.55 4.93 4.64
C MET A 205 -11.32 3.71 5.53
N ASN A 206 -11.49 2.46 5.10
CA ASN A 206 -11.41 1.32 6.02
C ASN A 206 -10.04 0.64 6.14
N ASP A 207 -9.01 1.14 5.47
CA ASP A 207 -7.74 0.40 5.28
C ASP A 207 -6.69 0.59 6.40
N TRP A 208 -6.93 1.49 7.37
CA TRP A 208 -5.99 1.71 8.47
C TRP A 208 -5.98 0.58 9.51
N ASN A 209 -7.13 -0.10 9.70
CA ASN A 209 -7.22 -1.23 10.62
C ASN A 209 -6.78 -2.58 10.00
N GLN A 210 -6.68 -2.68 8.67
CA GLN A 210 -6.25 -3.90 7.98
C GLN A 210 -4.73 -4.04 7.81
N ARG A 211 -3.94 -2.98 8.07
CA ARG A 211 -2.48 -3.01 7.88
C ARG A 211 -1.71 -3.92 8.83
N ASN A 212 -2.33 -4.45 9.87
CA ASN A 212 -1.67 -5.28 10.89
C ASN A 212 -1.94 -6.79 10.78
N THR A 213 -2.67 -7.25 9.78
CA THR A 213 -2.87 -8.69 9.61
C THR A 213 -2.07 -9.21 8.42
N ASN A 214 -0.97 -9.88 8.70
CA ASN A 214 -0.20 -10.71 7.75
C ASN A 214 -0.98 -11.95 7.27
N ASN A 215 -2.28 -11.98 7.45
CA ASN A 215 -3.13 -13.08 7.05
C ASN A 215 -3.67 -12.80 5.65
N THR A 216 -3.01 -13.30 4.64
CA THR A 216 -3.63 -13.47 3.33
C THR A 216 -4.82 -14.39 3.51
N SER A 217 -6.04 -13.88 3.37
CA SER A 217 -7.24 -14.70 3.34
C SER A 217 -7.15 -15.67 2.15
N GLY A 218 -7.34 -16.97 2.38
CA GLY A 218 -7.26 -17.98 1.34
C GLY A 218 -5.88 -18.61 1.16
N ILE A 219 -5.81 -19.56 0.24
CA ILE A 219 -4.63 -20.33 -0.14
C ILE A 219 -4.14 -19.79 -1.50
N PRO A 220 -3.03 -19.06 -1.55
CA PRO A 220 -2.51 -18.50 -2.80
C PRO A 220 -1.65 -19.49 -3.56
N LYS A 221 -1.63 -19.36 -4.89
CA LYS A 221 -0.61 -19.92 -5.77
C LYS A 221 -0.14 -18.82 -6.72
N THR A 222 1.09 -18.39 -6.56
CA THR A 222 1.60 -17.18 -7.19
C THR A 222 2.78 -17.48 -8.09
N LEU A 223 2.81 -16.85 -9.27
CA LEU A 223 3.96 -16.76 -10.16
C LEU A 223 4.18 -15.30 -10.53
N LYS A 224 5.41 -14.80 -10.30
CA LYS A 224 5.83 -13.45 -10.67
C LYS A 224 7.15 -13.53 -11.41
N ALA A 225 7.26 -12.82 -12.52
CA ALA A 225 8.51 -12.72 -13.27
C ALA A 225 8.66 -11.30 -13.82
N GLY A 226 9.89 -10.84 -13.98
CA GLY A 226 10.09 -9.51 -14.56
C GLY A 226 11.52 -9.21 -14.94
N VAL A 227 11.62 -8.16 -15.76
CA VAL A 227 12.89 -7.61 -16.25
C VAL A 227 12.86 -6.10 -16.03
N TYR A 228 13.93 -5.59 -15.50
CA TYR A 228 14.18 -4.16 -15.34
C TYR A 228 15.46 -3.77 -16.09
N TYR A 229 15.39 -2.66 -16.79
CA TYR A 229 16.52 -2.06 -17.49
C TYR A 229 16.54 -0.55 -17.27
N THR A 230 17.69 0.02 -16.96
CA THR A 230 17.90 1.46 -16.99
C THR A 230 19.31 1.77 -17.51
N ASP A 231 19.42 2.86 -18.28
CA ASP A 231 20.69 3.34 -18.79
C ASP A 231 20.66 4.85 -19.02
N LYS A 232 21.83 5.43 -19.22
CA LYS A 232 22.01 6.83 -19.61
C LYS A 232 22.12 6.91 -21.13
N ILE A 233 21.31 7.78 -21.75
CA ILE A 233 21.37 8.07 -23.19
C ILE A 233 21.96 9.46 -23.41
N GLY A 234 23.04 9.54 -24.20
CA GLY A 234 23.72 10.80 -24.45
C GLY A 234 24.30 11.43 -23.19
N LYS A 235 24.36 12.76 -23.14
CA LYS A 235 24.94 13.50 -22.00
C LYS A 235 23.97 13.69 -20.84
N THR A 236 22.68 13.88 -21.11
CA THR A 236 21.68 14.32 -20.14
C THR A 236 20.44 13.42 -20.09
N GLY A 237 20.29 12.49 -21.04
CA GLY A 237 19.14 11.62 -21.13
C GLY A 237 19.27 10.38 -20.27
N LYS A 238 18.14 9.87 -19.80
CA LYS A 238 17.99 8.63 -19.07
C LYS A 238 16.81 7.86 -19.64
N ILE A 239 16.97 6.55 -19.80
CA ILE A 239 15.92 5.62 -20.21
C ILE A 239 15.73 4.55 -19.14
N GLY A 240 14.50 4.19 -18.90
CA GLY A 240 14.11 3.06 -18.05
C GLY A 240 13.04 2.22 -18.74
N PHE A 241 13.14 0.92 -18.59
CA PHE A 241 12.14 -0.03 -19.06
C PHE A 241 11.90 -1.09 -17.98
N ASN A 242 10.65 -1.43 -17.78
CA ASN A 242 10.24 -2.44 -16.81
C ASN A 242 9.10 -3.26 -17.43
N TYR A 243 9.27 -4.58 -17.44
CA TYR A 243 8.22 -5.54 -17.74
C TYR A 243 8.02 -6.45 -16.54
N ALA A 244 6.78 -6.66 -16.14
CA ALA A 244 6.42 -7.60 -15.09
C ALA A 244 5.22 -8.47 -15.53
N TYR A 245 5.33 -9.76 -15.28
CA TYR A 245 4.27 -10.75 -15.38
C TYR A 245 3.85 -11.18 -13.99
N TYR A 246 2.56 -11.29 -13.78
CA TYR A 246 1.96 -11.74 -12.54
C TYR A 246 0.83 -12.71 -12.85
N ASN A 247 0.81 -13.85 -12.17
CA ASN A 247 -0.31 -14.79 -12.16
C ASN A 247 -0.54 -15.24 -10.74
N ASN A 248 -1.78 -15.15 -10.27
CA ASN A 248 -2.17 -15.55 -8.93
C ASN A 248 -3.50 -16.28 -8.95
N GLU A 249 -3.50 -17.49 -8.42
CA GLU A 249 -4.71 -18.23 -8.09
C GLU A 249 -4.92 -18.15 -6.58
N LEU A 250 -6.10 -17.78 -6.13
CA LEU A 250 -6.46 -17.69 -4.73
C LEU A 250 -7.72 -18.53 -4.49
N VAL A 251 -7.61 -19.51 -3.60
CA VAL A 251 -8.74 -20.31 -3.13
C VAL A 251 -9.11 -19.84 -1.72
N ALA A 252 -10.18 -19.08 -1.62
CA ALA A 252 -10.68 -18.54 -0.35
C ALA A 252 -12.02 -19.22 0.02
N ALA A 253 -12.10 -19.74 1.22
CA ALA A 253 -13.34 -20.20 1.82
C ALA A 253 -13.53 -19.53 3.18
N GLY A 254 -14.75 -19.12 3.47
CA GLY A 254 -15.00 -18.37 4.70
C GLY A 254 -16.41 -18.54 5.21
N SER A 255 -16.59 -18.11 6.44
CA SER A 255 -17.90 -17.96 7.07
C SER A 255 -17.99 -16.61 7.75
N SER A 256 -19.19 -16.05 7.77
CA SER A 256 -19.48 -14.85 8.54
C SER A 256 -20.76 -15.00 9.34
N TYR A 257 -20.78 -14.29 10.46
CA TYR A 257 -21.97 -14.10 11.27
C TYR A 257 -22.20 -12.61 11.41
N SER A 258 -23.32 -12.13 10.85
CA SER A 258 -23.70 -10.72 10.91
C SER A 258 -24.93 -10.55 11.77
N GLN A 259 -24.90 -9.54 12.62
CA GLN A 259 -26.01 -9.08 13.44
C GLN A 259 -26.46 -7.70 12.97
N TYR A 260 -27.72 -7.60 12.56
CA TYR A 260 -28.34 -6.37 12.06
C TYR A 260 -29.27 -5.82 13.13
N PHE A 261 -28.98 -4.63 13.61
CA PHE A 261 -29.80 -3.92 14.60
C PHE A 261 -30.74 -2.96 13.88
N LEU A 262 -32.01 -3.22 13.92
CA LEU A 262 -33.08 -2.35 13.41
C LEU A 262 -33.76 -1.64 14.58
N THR A 263 -34.68 -0.72 14.28
CA THR A 263 -35.37 0.09 15.30
C THR A 263 -36.15 -0.79 16.30
N ASP A 264 -36.86 -1.80 15.81
CA ASP A 264 -37.79 -2.58 16.61
C ASP A 264 -37.45 -4.10 16.68
N THR A 265 -36.38 -4.52 15.99
CA THR A 265 -35.99 -5.93 15.90
C THR A 265 -34.52 -6.09 15.58
N THR A 266 -34.03 -7.29 15.83
CA THR A 266 -32.67 -7.69 15.42
C THR A 266 -32.79 -8.95 14.57
N TYR A 267 -32.08 -9.03 13.44
CA TYR A 267 -31.94 -10.27 12.71
C TYR A 267 -30.47 -10.60 12.47
N PHE A 268 -30.22 -11.83 12.09
CA PHE A 268 -28.86 -12.34 11.91
C PHE A 268 -28.71 -12.96 10.52
N THR A 269 -27.50 -12.94 9.98
CA THR A 269 -27.16 -13.78 8.82
C THR A 269 -25.99 -14.68 9.15
N LYS A 270 -26.06 -15.93 8.69
CA LYS A 270 -24.94 -16.86 8.63
C LYS A 270 -24.60 -17.06 7.18
N ASP A 271 -23.42 -16.60 6.80
CA ASP A 271 -22.95 -16.72 5.43
C ASP A 271 -21.79 -17.72 5.40
N SER A 272 -21.75 -18.54 4.37
CA SER A 272 -20.63 -19.40 4.02
C SER A 272 -20.30 -19.15 2.56
N SER A 273 -19.03 -18.94 2.24
CA SER A 273 -18.61 -18.65 0.88
C SER A 273 -17.36 -19.42 0.48
N SER A 274 -17.29 -19.76 -0.79
CA SER A 274 -16.09 -20.29 -1.45
C SER A 274 -15.84 -19.47 -2.71
N ASN A 275 -14.64 -18.92 -2.84
CA ASN A 275 -14.23 -18.11 -3.97
C ASN A 275 -12.92 -18.65 -4.54
N ILE A 276 -12.91 -18.94 -5.83
CA ILE A 276 -11.71 -19.25 -6.59
C ILE A 276 -11.49 -18.08 -7.54
N SER A 277 -10.40 -17.35 -7.35
CA SER A 277 -10.04 -16.24 -8.23
C SER A 277 -8.68 -16.49 -8.88
N ARG A 278 -8.58 -16.23 -10.17
CA ARG A 278 -7.33 -16.27 -10.94
C ARG A 278 -7.14 -14.91 -11.58
N ASN A 279 -6.00 -14.29 -11.32
CA ASN A 279 -5.65 -13.00 -11.85
C ASN A 279 -4.34 -13.12 -12.63
N GLU A 280 -4.33 -12.61 -13.83
CA GLU A 280 -3.15 -12.55 -14.71
C GLU A 280 -2.94 -11.11 -15.14
N SER A 281 -1.68 -10.65 -15.13
CA SER A 281 -1.36 -9.27 -15.50
C SER A 281 0.00 -9.20 -16.18
N HIS A 282 0.04 -8.50 -17.33
CA HIS A 282 1.26 -8.09 -18.01
C HIS A 282 1.39 -6.58 -17.92
N ARG A 283 2.52 -6.10 -17.45
CA ARG A 283 2.78 -4.68 -17.21
C ARG A 283 4.01 -4.21 -17.91
N LEU A 284 3.87 -3.11 -18.61
CA LEU A 284 4.92 -2.44 -19.36
C LEU A 284 5.02 -1.01 -18.86
N ASN A 285 6.18 -0.64 -18.31
CA ASN A 285 6.49 0.72 -17.95
C ASN A 285 7.72 1.18 -18.70
N PHE A 286 7.66 2.36 -19.23
CA PHE A 286 8.77 3.02 -19.87
C PHE A 286 8.94 4.40 -19.24
N ASN A 287 10.20 4.83 -19.04
CA ASN A 287 10.52 6.17 -18.55
C ASN A 287 11.64 6.74 -19.38
N TYR A 288 11.40 7.89 -19.96
CA TYR A 288 12.42 8.68 -20.63
C TYR A 288 12.46 10.08 -20.04
N SER A 289 13.62 10.48 -19.57
CA SER A 289 13.83 11.84 -19.06
C SER A 289 15.10 12.44 -19.64
N VAL A 290 15.07 13.74 -19.99
CA VAL A 290 16.19 14.45 -20.60
C VAL A 290 16.17 15.94 -20.26
N ASN A 291 17.35 16.51 -20.00
CA ASN A 291 17.51 17.96 -20.04
C ASN A 291 17.80 18.35 -21.50
N LEU A 292 16.83 18.96 -22.18
CA LEU A 292 16.95 19.44 -23.56
C LEU A 292 18.00 20.55 -23.66
N ASP A 293 18.01 21.40 -22.63
CA ASP A 293 19.02 22.43 -22.38
C ASP A 293 19.20 22.63 -20.85
N SER A 294 20.01 23.61 -20.43
CA SER A 294 20.26 23.90 -19.01
C SER A 294 19.03 24.34 -18.22
N LEU A 295 17.96 24.73 -18.90
CA LEU A 295 16.74 25.30 -18.32
C LEU A 295 15.49 24.46 -18.60
N THR A 296 15.54 23.55 -19.59
CA THR A 296 14.38 22.80 -20.04
C THR A 296 14.53 21.31 -19.75
N PHE A 297 13.60 20.75 -19.01
CA PHE A 297 13.51 19.33 -18.68
C PHE A 297 12.25 18.73 -19.33
N LEU A 298 12.39 17.55 -19.93
CA LEU A 298 11.33 16.75 -20.50
C LEU A 298 11.32 15.37 -19.84
N GLU A 299 10.15 14.88 -19.46
CA GLU A 299 9.94 13.51 -18.98
C GLU A 299 8.69 12.90 -19.60
N ILE A 300 8.76 11.64 -20.01
CA ILE A 300 7.65 10.86 -20.60
C ILE A 300 7.64 9.50 -19.95
N LYS A 301 6.51 9.13 -19.34
CA LYS A 301 6.30 7.88 -18.58
C LYS A 301 5.04 7.17 -19.09
N PRO A 302 5.07 6.48 -20.23
CA PRO A 302 3.96 5.62 -20.63
C PRO A 302 3.92 4.36 -19.77
N ASN A 303 2.70 3.95 -19.40
CA ASN A 303 2.38 2.73 -18.67
C ASN A 303 1.27 1.99 -19.40
N LEU A 304 1.40 0.68 -19.54
CA LEU A 304 0.41 -0.20 -20.15
C LEU A 304 0.27 -1.47 -19.32
N ASN A 305 -0.97 -1.82 -18.96
CA ASN A 305 -1.29 -3.06 -18.28
C ASN A 305 -2.35 -3.81 -19.09
N PHE A 306 -2.14 -5.14 -19.21
CA PHE A 306 -3.11 -6.07 -19.75
C PHE A 306 -3.48 -7.01 -18.62
N ASP A 307 -4.74 -6.99 -18.21
CA ASP A 307 -5.23 -7.71 -17.06
C ASP A 307 -6.29 -8.72 -17.48
N GLY A 308 -6.21 -9.95 -16.93
CA GLY A 308 -7.22 -10.99 -17.04
C GLY A 308 -7.60 -11.47 -15.65
N ALA A 309 -8.89 -11.68 -15.41
CA ALA A 309 -9.37 -12.19 -14.13
C ALA A 309 -10.54 -13.15 -14.33
N THR A 310 -10.47 -14.34 -13.71
CA THR A 310 -11.61 -15.23 -13.61
C THR A 310 -11.98 -15.43 -12.16
N THR A 311 -13.27 -15.39 -11.85
CA THR A 311 -13.80 -15.65 -10.51
C THR A 311 -14.92 -16.67 -10.57
N ASP A 312 -14.95 -17.59 -9.59
CA ASP A 312 -16.06 -18.50 -9.32
C ASP A 312 -16.37 -18.38 -7.83
N ASN A 313 -17.45 -17.68 -7.52
CA ASN A 313 -17.88 -17.44 -6.15
C ASN A 313 -19.21 -18.14 -5.88
N THR A 314 -19.21 -19.03 -4.90
CA THR A 314 -20.41 -19.67 -4.36
C THR A 314 -20.64 -19.18 -2.94
N SER A 315 -21.85 -18.72 -2.63
CA SER A 315 -22.24 -18.29 -1.29
C SER A 315 -23.57 -18.90 -0.87
N ILE A 316 -23.64 -19.30 0.36
CA ILE A 316 -24.85 -19.76 1.02
C ILE A 316 -25.10 -18.81 2.18
N SER A 317 -26.27 -18.17 2.20
CA SER A 317 -26.69 -17.24 3.25
C SER A 317 -27.96 -17.75 3.92
N GLU A 318 -27.98 -17.84 5.24
CA GLU A 318 -29.14 -18.10 6.05
C GLU A 318 -29.56 -16.82 6.79
N PHE A 319 -30.80 -16.42 6.65
CA PHE A 319 -31.39 -15.29 7.36
C PHE A 319 -32.17 -15.83 8.56
N ILE A 320 -31.91 -15.28 9.73
CA ILE A 320 -32.41 -15.77 11.03
C ILE A 320 -33.06 -14.59 11.74
N GLY A 321 -34.33 -14.74 12.08
CA GLY A 321 -35.07 -13.72 12.83
C GLY A 321 -34.64 -13.61 14.29
N GLU A 322 -35.21 -12.65 15.02
CA GLU A 322 -34.99 -12.46 16.45
C GLU A 322 -35.27 -13.69 17.30
N THR A 323 -36.28 -14.46 16.93
CA THR A 323 -36.64 -15.71 17.57
C THR A 323 -35.67 -16.87 17.31
N GLN A 324 -34.56 -16.61 16.63
CA GLN A 324 -33.57 -17.59 16.20
C GLN A 324 -34.09 -18.62 15.20
N LEU A 325 -35.25 -18.38 14.58
CA LEU A 325 -35.80 -19.22 13.52
C LEU A 325 -35.30 -18.72 12.16
N LYS A 326 -34.95 -19.66 11.30
CA LYS A 326 -34.55 -19.35 9.91
C LYS A 326 -35.76 -18.86 9.12
N SER A 327 -35.68 -17.72 8.46
CA SER A 327 -36.70 -17.11 7.61
C SER A 327 -36.55 -17.50 6.15
N LEU A 328 -35.31 -17.49 5.65
CA LEU A 328 -34.96 -17.92 4.31
C LEU A 328 -33.50 -18.40 4.22
N ALA A 329 -33.21 -19.17 3.19
CA ALA A 329 -31.87 -19.53 2.78
C ALA A 329 -31.66 -19.22 1.31
N THR A 330 -30.47 -18.75 0.96
CA THR A 330 -30.11 -18.43 -0.42
C THR A 330 -28.82 -19.12 -0.79
N ASN A 331 -28.80 -19.76 -1.97
CA ASN A 331 -27.59 -20.28 -2.59
C ASN A 331 -27.34 -19.50 -3.89
N ILE A 332 -26.19 -18.80 -3.96
CA ILE A 332 -25.80 -17.98 -5.12
C ILE A 332 -24.47 -18.51 -5.66
N ARG A 333 -24.40 -18.74 -6.95
CA ARG A 333 -23.12 -18.92 -7.65
C ARG A 333 -22.97 -17.85 -8.72
N ASN A 334 -21.85 -17.14 -8.68
CA ASN A 334 -21.51 -16.08 -9.59
C ASN A 334 -20.15 -16.36 -10.22
N THR A 335 -20.10 -16.52 -11.55
CA THR A 335 -18.86 -16.70 -12.30
C THR A 335 -18.63 -15.47 -13.17
N ASN A 336 -17.40 -15.00 -13.26
CA ASN A 336 -17.01 -13.90 -14.14
C ASN A 336 -15.68 -14.21 -14.83
N ASP A 337 -15.57 -13.81 -16.09
CA ASP A 337 -14.35 -13.74 -16.88
C ASP A 337 -14.18 -12.28 -17.34
N SER A 338 -13.09 -11.64 -16.95
CA SER A 338 -12.80 -10.24 -17.23
C SER A 338 -11.48 -10.11 -17.97
N LYS A 339 -11.45 -9.25 -19.00
CA LYS A 339 -10.24 -8.89 -19.72
C LYS A 339 -10.18 -7.37 -19.85
N GLY A 340 -9.02 -6.81 -19.55
CA GLY A 340 -8.88 -5.36 -19.53
C GLY A 340 -7.53 -4.87 -20.01
N ILE A 341 -7.54 -3.61 -20.48
CA ILE A 341 -6.34 -2.84 -20.80
C ILE A 341 -6.44 -1.54 -20.04
N THR A 342 -5.37 -1.21 -19.28
CA THR A 342 -5.30 0.07 -18.59
C THR A 342 -3.99 0.80 -18.91
N SER A 343 -4.05 2.11 -18.96
CA SER A 343 -2.89 2.98 -19.15
C SER A 343 -3.01 4.22 -18.28
N ASN A 344 -1.92 4.56 -17.56
CA ASN A 344 -1.76 5.83 -16.86
C ASN A 344 -0.44 6.46 -17.31
N SER A 345 -0.48 7.19 -18.42
CA SER A 345 0.70 7.70 -19.11
C SER A 345 0.88 9.19 -18.84
N GLU A 346 2.09 9.58 -18.43
CA GLU A 346 2.40 10.95 -18.06
C GLU A 346 3.46 11.55 -19.00
N ALA A 347 3.27 12.81 -19.36
CA ALA A 347 4.27 13.65 -20.04
C ALA A 347 4.40 14.98 -19.29
N LEU A 348 5.63 15.40 -19.02
CA LEU A 348 5.94 16.63 -18.31
C LEU A 348 7.03 17.41 -19.04
N ILE A 349 6.80 18.69 -19.25
CA ILE A 349 7.82 19.63 -19.68
C ILE A 349 7.90 20.78 -18.68
N ARG A 350 9.11 21.05 -18.19
CA ARG A 350 9.40 22.13 -17.24
C ARG A 350 10.44 23.07 -17.82
N ARG A 351 10.13 24.34 -17.83
CA ARG A 351 11.04 25.42 -18.26
C ARG A 351 11.35 26.35 -17.09
N LYS A 352 12.63 26.40 -16.71
CA LYS A 352 13.16 27.40 -15.77
C LYS A 352 13.54 28.67 -16.53
N PHE A 353 13.48 29.80 -15.86
CA PHE A 353 13.87 31.11 -16.44
C PHE A 353 15.17 31.60 -15.82
N LYS A 354 15.73 32.64 -16.40
CA LYS A 354 16.95 33.31 -15.87
C LYS A 354 16.72 33.86 -14.47
N LYS A 355 15.50 34.32 -14.13
CA LYS A 355 15.14 34.73 -12.77
C LYS A 355 15.08 33.48 -11.89
N PRO A 356 15.89 33.39 -10.81
CA PRO A 356 15.90 32.21 -9.94
C PRO A 356 14.52 31.90 -9.40
N LYS A 357 14.13 30.60 -9.36
CA LYS A 357 12.84 30.06 -8.90
C LYS A 357 11.63 30.44 -9.79
N ARG A 358 11.79 31.16 -10.92
CA ARG A 358 10.73 31.35 -11.89
C ARG A 358 10.71 30.14 -12.81
N GLU A 359 9.56 29.49 -12.93
CA GLU A 359 9.40 28.33 -13.79
C GLU A 359 7.97 28.19 -14.32
N VAL A 360 7.84 27.52 -15.44
CA VAL A 360 6.56 27.05 -15.98
C VAL A 360 6.67 25.55 -16.17
N GLU A 361 5.60 24.86 -15.81
CA GLU A 361 5.47 23.40 -15.95
C GLU A 361 4.15 23.10 -16.66
N LEU A 362 4.21 22.29 -17.71
CA LEU A 362 3.07 21.70 -18.36
C LEU A 362 3.12 20.19 -18.15
N LYS A 363 2.10 19.66 -17.52
CA LYS A 363 1.92 18.25 -17.25
C LYS A 363 0.68 17.74 -17.96
N TYR A 364 0.80 16.63 -18.67
CA TYR A 364 -0.30 15.92 -19.30
C TYR A 364 -0.34 14.50 -18.75
N LEU A 365 -1.52 14.06 -18.30
CA LEU A 365 -1.78 12.70 -17.86
C LEU A 365 -2.94 12.12 -18.69
N LEU A 366 -2.71 10.97 -19.30
CA LEU A 366 -3.72 10.15 -19.95
C LEU A 366 -4.04 8.96 -19.04
N SER A 367 -5.29 8.86 -18.63
CA SER A 367 -5.81 7.66 -17.97
C SER A 367 -6.80 6.98 -18.91
N TYR A 368 -6.46 5.78 -19.34
CA TYR A 368 -7.28 4.94 -20.23
C TYR A 368 -7.58 3.62 -19.53
N SER A 369 -8.81 3.17 -19.61
CA SER A 369 -9.24 1.85 -19.15
C SER A 369 -10.28 1.30 -20.12
N ASN A 370 -10.11 0.05 -20.51
CA ASN A 370 -11.15 -0.72 -21.20
C ASN A 370 -11.21 -2.09 -20.54
N ASN A 371 -12.39 -2.49 -20.10
CA ASN A 371 -12.60 -3.76 -19.41
C ASN A 371 -13.91 -4.40 -19.86
N ASP A 372 -13.81 -5.62 -20.36
CA ASP A 372 -14.92 -6.45 -20.78
C ASP A 372 -15.08 -7.61 -19.78
N THR A 373 -16.26 -7.76 -19.21
CA THR A 373 -16.59 -8.84 -18.27
C THR A 373 -17.81 -9.61 -18.75
N GLU A 374 -17.71 -10.93 -18.78
CA GLU A 374 -18.80 -11.85 -19.03
C GLU A 374 -18.97 -12.76 -17.82
N GLY A 375 -20.20 -13.05 -17.41
CA GLY A 375 -20.46 -13.86 -16.24
C GLY A 375 -21.85 -14.47 -16.20
N LYS A 376 -21.99 -15.45 -15.31
CA LYS A 376 -23.29 -16.12 -15.07
C LYS A 376 -23.63 -16.05 -13.59
N LEU A 377 -24.89 -15.75 -13.33
CA LEU A 377 -25.47 -15.71 -11.99
C LEU A 377 -26.54 -16.81 -11.87
N TYR A 378 -26.36 -17.68 -10.90
CA TYR A 378 -27.32 -18.69 -10.48
C TYR A 378 -27.80 -18.35 -9.08
N ASN A 379 -29.13 -18.28 -8.89
CA ASN A 379 -29.72 -18.00 -7.58
C ASN A 379 -30.83 -18.96 -7.28
N ASN A 380 -30.77 -19.55 -6.06
CA ASN A 380 -31.86 -20.32 -5.48
C ASN A 380 -32.14 -19.76 -4.08
N THR A 381 -33.31 -19.16 -3.88
CA THR A 381 -33.76 -18.66 -2.58
C THR A 381 -34.97 -19.48 -2.10
N PHE A 382 -34.86 -20.08 -0.94
CA PHE A 382 -35.88 -20.93 -0.30
C PHE A 382 -36.45 -20.17 0.89
N PHE A 383 -37.78 -20.01 0.91
CA PHE A 383 -38.49 -19.41 2.04
C PHE A 383 -38.97 -20.49 3.02
N THR A 384 -38.84 -20.23 4.32
CA THR A 384 -39.37 -21.09 5.33
C THR A 384 -40.91 -20.95 5.46
N ASP A 385 -41.42 -19.75 5.17
CA ASP A 385 -42.84 -19.45 5.10
C ASP A 385 -43.43 -19.96 3.78
N THR A 386 -44.32 -20.95 3.86
CA THR A 386 -44.95 -21.60 2.70
C THR A 386 -45.92 -20.71 1.91
N ASN A 387 -46.24 -19.51 2.41
CA ASN A 387 -47.01 -18.51 1.67
C ASN A 387 -46.17 -17.82 0.56
N PHE A 388 -44.81 -18.01 0.55
CA PHE A 388 -43.93 -17.48 -0.46
C PHE A 388 -43.43 -18.59 -1.37
N THR A 389 -43.36 -18.28 -2.66
CA THR A 389 -42.78 -19.18 -3.65
C THR A 389 -41.28 -19.01 -3.67
N ASP A 390 -40.53 -20.09 -3.69
CA ASP A 390 -39.10 -20.12 -3.86
C ASP A 390 -38.71 -19.39 -5.15
N ILE A 391 -37.60 -18.63 -5.10
CA ILE A 391 -37.10 -17.86 -6.21
C ILE A 391 -35.90 -18.59 -6.81
N GLN A 392 -36.04 -19.00 -8.06
CA GLN A 392 -34.95 -19.57 -8.83
C GLN A 392 -34.80 -18.78 -10.13
N PHE A 393 -33.62 -18.31 -10.42
CA PHE A 393 -33.33 -17.72 -11.72
C PHE A 393 -31.86 -17.88 -12.11
N GLU A 394 -31.63 -17.84 -13.41
CA GLU A 394 -30.31 -17.91 -14.03
C GLU A 394 -30.19 -16.77 -15.02
N GLN A 395 -29.08 -16.04 -14.94
CA GLN A 395 -28.77 -14.91 -15.81
C GLN A 395 -27.36 -15.00 -16.37
N GLU A 396 -27.20 -14.64 -17.64
CA GLU A 396 -25.92 -14.30 -18.22
C GLU A 396 -25.80 -12.77 -18.26
N LYS A 397 -24.64 -12.26 -17.83
CA LYS A 397 -24.36 -10.82 -17.72
C LYS A 397 -23.11 -10.47 -18.51
N THR A 398 -23.21 -9.40 -19.27
CA THR A 398 -22.06 -8.76 -19.91
C THR A 398 -21.91 -7.34 -19.39
N ASN A 399 -20.68 -6.89 -19.19
CA ASN A 399 -20.40 -5.52 -18.75
C ASN A 399 -19.15 -5.02 -19.47
N LYS A 400 -19.33 -4.06 -20.39
CA LYS A 400 -18.25 -3.44 -21.14
C LYS A 400 -18.07 -2.02 -20.63
N ASN A 401 -16.90 -1.76 -20.05
CA ASN A 401 -16.54 -0.46 -19.52
C ASN A 401 -15.38 0.12 -20.30
N SER A 402 -15.53 1.31 -20.81
CA SER A 402 -14.45 2.09 -21.42
C SER A 402 -14.35 3.46 -20.77
N SER A 403 -13.14 3.90 -20.45
CA SER A 403 -12.89 5.21 -19.86
C SER A 403 -11.63 5.84 -20.45
N VAL A 404 -11.76 7.07 -20.91
CA VAL A 404 -10.64 7.89 -21.36
C VAL A 404 -10.69 9.21 -20.62
N ASN A 405 -9.65 9.53 -19.84
CA ASN A 405 -9.55 10.78 -19.13
C ASN A 405 -8.23 11.49 -19.48
N HIS A 406 -8.33 12.73 -19.88
CA HIS A 406 -7.22 13.62 -20.19
C HIS A 406 -7.11 14.68 -19.11
N PHE A 407 -5.96 14.80 -18.48
CA PHE A 407 -5.67 15.84 -17.50
C PHE A 407 -4.52 16.69 -18.02
N THR A 408 -4.74 17.98 -18.15
CA THR A 408 -3.71 18.95 -18.54
C THR A 408 -3.55 19.96 -17.41
N THR A 409 -2.37 20.04 -16.83
CA THR A 409 -2.06 20.98 -15.74
C THR A 409 -0.96 21.93 -16.19
N LEU A 410 -1.24 23.21 -16.15
CA LEU A 410 -0.27 24.29 -16.37
C LEU A 410 0.01 24.98 -15.04
N THR A 411 1.26 24.95 -14.59
CA THR A 411 1.69 25.59 -13.35
C THR A 411 2.72 26.67 -13.67
N TYR A 412 2.50 27.89 -13.17
CA TYR A 412 3.44 29.01 -13.26
C TYR A 412 3.84 29.47 -11.88
N THR A 413 5.13 29.50 -11.60
CA THR A 413 5.69 29.98 -10.34
C THR A 413 6.45 31.28 -10.56
N GLU A 414 6.01 32.37 -9.90
CA GLU A 414 6.64 33.68 -9.92
C GLU A 414 7.26 34.01 -8.55
N PRO A 415 8.57 34.13 -8.45
CA PRO A 415 9.22 34.68 -7.25
C PRO A 415 9.00 36.18 -7.16
N LEU A 416 8.13 36.62 -6.25
CA LEU A 416 7.86 38.06 -6.00
C LEU A 416 9.03 38.70 -5.26
N THR A 417 9.56 37.97 -4.25
CA THR A 417 10.76 38.37 -3.51
C THR A 417 11.66 37.13 -3.29
N LYS A 418 12.80 37.30 -2.61
CA LYS A 418 13.64 36.17 -2.21
C LYS A 418 12.91 35.16 -1.32
N LYS A 419 11.88 35.60 -0.60
CA LYS A 419 11.12 34.80 0.41
C LYS A 419 9.68 34.52 0.01
N ILE A 420 9.12 35.23 -0.96
CA ILE A 420 7.71 35.12 -1.35
C ILE A 420 7.62 34.65 -2.80
N LYS A 421 6.85 33.61 -3.03
CA LYS A 421 6.49 33.09 -4.35
C LYS A 421 4.97 33.11 -4.52
N LEU A 422 4.50 33.39 -5.71
CA LEU A 422 3.13 33.19 -6.16
C LEU A 422 3.12 32.01 -7.14
N GLN A 423 2.27 31.03 -6.88
CA GLN A 423 2.02 29.92 -7.78
C GLN A 423 0.60 29.99 -8.32
N LEU A 424 0.49 29.97 -9.64
CA LEU A 424 -0.76 29.91 -10.37
C LEU A 424 -0.85 28.57 -11.06
N GLU A 425 -1.98 27.89 -10.92
CA GLU A 425 -2.23 26.61 -11.55
C GLU A 425 -3.56 26.63 -12.29
N TYR A 426 -3.56 26.10 -13.49
CA TYR A 426 -4.77 25.82 -14.24
C TYR A 426 -4.80 24.36 -14.65
N LEU A 427 -5.87 23.66 -14.27
CA LEU A 427 -6.13 22.27 -14.63
C LEU A 427 -7.35 22.21 -15.53
N TYR A 428 -7.20 21.55 -16.65
CA TYR A 428 -8.29 21.13 -17.53
C TYR A 428 -8.37 19.60 -17.52
N GLU A 429 -9.55 19.08 -17.33
CA GLU A 429 -9.86 17.65 -17.38
C GLU A 429 -10.99 17.42 -18.36
N PHE A 430 -10.82 16.44 -19.25
CA PHE A 430 -11.85 15.89 -20.10
C PHE A 430 -11.92 14.40 -19.87
N GLY A 431 -13.12 13.88 -19.57
CA GLY A 431 -13.39 12.46 -19.37
C GLY A 431 -14.56 11.99 -20.20
N ASP A 432 -14.41 10.83 -20.84
CA ASP A 432 -15.46 10.07 -21.53
C ASP A 432 -15.47 8.66 -20.93
N VAL A 433 -16.58 8.30 -20.28
CA VAL A 433 -16.77 7.01 -19.61
C VAL A 433 -18.04 6.37 -20.15
N LYS A 434 -17.89 5.19 -20.75
CA LYS A 434 -18.98 4.40 -21.33
C LYS A 434 -19.13 3.09 -20.58
N GLN A 435 -20.35 2.74 -20.28
CA GLN A 435 -20.69 1.46 -19.66
C GLN A 435 -21.89 0.83 -20.38
N ASP A 436 -21.70 -0.37 -20.93
CA ASP A 436 -22.79 -1.19 -21.50
C ASP A 436 -22.89 -2.47 -20.66
N LYS A 437 -23.90 -2.51 -19.78
CA LYS A 437 -24.21 -3.65 -18.91
C LYS A 437 -25.51 -4.30 -19.42
N ARG A 438 -25.46 -5.59 -19.75
CA ARG A 438 -26.63 -6.34 -20.23
C ARG A 438 -26.81 -7.59 -19.42
N ALA A 439 -28.07 -7.92 -19.13
CA ALA A 439 -28.50 -9.14 -18.47
C ALA A 439 -29.51 -9.87 -19.36
N TYR A 440 -29.30 -11.18 -19.48
CA TYR A 440 -30.19 -12.07 -20.23
C TYR A 440 -30.60 -13.23 -19.33
N ASN A 441 -31.93 -13.44 -19.21
CA ASN A 441 -32.47 -14.59 -18.47
C ASN A 441 -32.44 -15.85 -19.33
N LEU A 442 -32.32 -17.01 -18.68
CA LEU A 442 -32.43 -18.30 -19.34
C LEU A 442 -33.86 -18.50 -19.92
N ASP A 443 -33.92 -18.83 -21.20
CA ASP A 443 -35.16 -19.26 -21.82
C ASP A 443 -35.37 -20.76 -21.54
N PRO A 444 -36.45 -21.13 -20.78
CA PRO A 444 -36.69 -22.54 -20.42
C PRO A 444 -36.93 -23.43 -21.63
N SER A 445 -37.41 -22.86 -22.75
CA SER A 445 -37.77 -23.61 -23.96
C SER A 445 -36.55 -23.95 -24.81
N THR A 446 -35.61 -23.04 -24.91
CA THR A 446 -34.42 -23.20 -25.75
C THR A 446 -33.17 -23.55 -24.93
N GLN A 447 -33.20 -23.43 -23.61
CA GLN A 447 -32.06 -23.58 -22.70
C GLN A 447 -30.90 -22.63 -23.04
N GLN A 448 -31.20 -21.43 -23.62
CA GLN A 448 -30.26 -20.40 -23.98
C GLN A 448 -30.55 -19.12 -23.20
N PHE A 449 -29.54 -18.32 -22.91
CA PHE A 449 -29.66 -16.98 -22.30
C PHE A 449 -30.02 -15.97 -23.39
N SER A 450 -31.33 -15.87 -23.72
CA SER A 450 -31.82 -15.06 -24.84
C SER A 450 -32.88 -14.03 -24.43
N ILE A 451 -33.47 -14.15 -23.25
CA ILE A 451 -34.52 -13.21 -22.79
C ILE A 451 -33.83 -12.00 -22.15
N PHE A 452 -33.81 -10.89 -22.89
CA PHE A 452 -33.25 -9.62 -22.40
C PHE A 452 -33.99 -9.10 -21.18
N ASP A 453 -33.25 -8.72 -20.12
CA ASP A 453 -33.80 -8.18 -18.87
C ASP A 453 -33.49 -6.68 -18.76
N PRO A 454 -34.45 -5.78 -19.09
CA PRO A 454 -34.23 -4.34 -19.05
C PRO A 454 -34.06 -3.79 -17.62
N ASN A 455 -34.55 -4.50 -16.59
CA ASN A 455 -34.46 -4.05 -15.20
C ASN A 455 -33.05 -4.10 -14.64
N PHE A 456 -32.19 -4.98 -15.19
CA PHE A 456 -30.82 -5.17 -14.77
C PHE A 456 -29.81 -4.87 -15.88
N SER A 457 -30.28 -4.23 -16.96
CA SER A 457 -29.47 -3.79 -18.09
C SER A 457 -29.36 -2.28 -18.11
N ASN A 458 -28.19 -1.78 -18.50
CA ASN A 458 -27.91 -0.37 -18.53
C ASN A 458 -26.88 -0.02 -19.61
N ASN A 459 -27.06 1.07 -20.32
CA ASN A 459 -26.08 1.59 -21.26
C ASN A 459 -25.93 3.10 -21.01
N PHE A 460 -24.77 3.47 -20.46
CA PHE A 460 -24.48 4.83 -20.02
C PHE A 460 -23.28 5.42 -20.73
N ASP A 461 -23.42 6.67 -21.13
CA ASP A 461 -22.35 7.54 -21.60
C ASP A 461 -22.22 8.73 -20.65
N ASN A 462 -21.04 8.92 -20.06
CA ASN A 462 -20.75 9.99 -19.10
C ASN A 462 -19.63 10.85 -19.65
N ILE A 463 -19.96 12.07 -20.05
CA ILE A 463 -19.00 13.07 -20.50
C ILE A 463 -18.77 14.06 -19.36
N ARG A 464 -17.50 14.26 -19.00
CA ARG A 464 -17.11 15.18 -17.94
C ARG A 464 -16.09 16.19 -18.44
N GLN A 465 -16.35 17.46 -18.15
CA GLN A 465 -15.40 18.55 -18.36
C GLN A 465 -15.17 19.29 -17.06
N GLN A 466 -13.91 19.50 -16.70
CA GLN A 466 -13.55 20.22 -15.48
C GLN A 466 -12.52 21.29 -15.78
N HIS A 467 -12.77 22.47 -15.24
CA HIS A 467 -11.84 23.58 -15.20
C HIS A 467 -11.53 23.94 -13.73
N ARG A 468 -10.27 24.00 -13.38
CA ARG A 468 -9.84 24.45 -12.06
C ARG A 468 -8.73 25.48 -12.20
N GLY A 469 -8.96 26.68 -11.67
CA GLY A 469 -7.93 27.69 -11.49
C GLY A 469 -7.57 27.81 -10.00
N SER A 470 -6.28 27.90 -9.66
CA SER A 470 -5.86 28.14 -8.29
C SER A 470 -4.72 29.15 -8.20
N ALA A 471 -4.71 29.90 -7.11
CA ALA A 471 -3.68 30.89 -6.77
C ALA A 471 -3.20 30.65 -5.34
N VAL A 472 -1.88 30.50 -5.16
CA VAL A 472 -1.27 30.13 -3.89
C VAL A 472 -0.07 31.02 -3.63
N GLY A 473 -0.09 31.75 -2.50
CA GLY A 473 1.04 32.51 -1.98
C GLY A 473 1.89 31.63 -1.06
N ILE A 474 3.20 31.61 -1.26
CA ILE A 474 4.15 30.83 -0.47
C ILE A 474 5.20 31.79 0.11
N TYR A 475 5.24 31.90 1.45
CA TYR A 475 6.32 32.56 2.17
C TYR A 475 7.27 31.52 2.75
N GLU A 476 8.56 31.64 2.48
CA GLU A 476 9.57 30.68 2.91
C GLU A 476 10.81 31.40 3.45
N ASN A 477 11.23 31.02 4.64
CA ASN A 477 12.52 31.38 5.20
C ASN A 477 13.20 30.14 5.82
N SER A 478 14.34 30.29 6.49
CA SER A 478 15.11 29.17 7.04
C SER A 478 14.36 28.32 8.07
N LYS A 479 13.32 28.86 8.75
CA LYS A 479 12.59 28.19 9.82
C LYS A 479 11.09 28.04 9.54
N HIS A 480 10.51 28.89 8.73
CA HIS A 480 9.08 28.98 8.50
C HIS A 480 8.74 28.86 7.04
N THR A 481 7.76 28.01 6.71
CA THR A 481 7.09 27.98 5.41
C THR A 481 5.61 28.17 5.66
N LEU A 482 5.02 29.21 5.10
CA LEU A 482 3.61 29.54 5.17
C LEU A 482 3.04 29.51 3.76
N THR A 483 1.99 28.76 3.54
CA THR A 483 1.29 28.66 2.26
C THR A 483 -0.17 28.98 2.47
N GLY A 484 -0.72 29.85 1.67
CA GLY A 484 -2.14 30.19 1.70
C GLY A 484 -2.64 30.47 0.31
N GLY A 485 -3.83 29.97 0.00
CA GLY A 485 -4.41 30.11 -1.32
C GLY A 485 -5.81 29.55 -1.44
N PHE A 486 -6.32 29.64 -2.65
CA PHE A 486 -7.63 29.09 -2.98
C PHE A 486 -7.63 28.57 -4.43
N GLY A 487 -8.51 27.64 -4.68
CA GLY A 487 -8.89 27.19 -5.99
C GLY A 487 -10.37 27.44 -6.28
N PHE A 488 -10.71 27.69 -7.52
CA PHE A 488 -12.07 27.66 -8.02
C PHE A 488 -12.17 26.55 -9.06
N ARG A 489 -13.19 25.69 -8.92
CA ARG A 489 -13.40 24.54 -9.79
C ARG A 489 -14.82 24.54 -10.32
N ASN A 490 -14.96 24.46 -11.63
CA ASN A 490 -16.21 24.19 -12.33
C ASN A 490 -16.15 22.79 -12.94
N ILE A 491 -17.19 22.00 -12.76
CA ILE A 491 -17.35 20.68 -13.37
C ILE A 491 -18.70 20.63 -14.08
N ALA A 492 -18.68 20.37 -15.37
CA ALA A 492 -19.85 20.04 -16.16
C ALA A 492 -19.85 18.53 -16.44
N ILE A 493 -20.96 17.87 -16.12
CA ILE A 493 -21.17 16.43 -16.32
C ILE A 493 -22.44 16.25 -17.11
N GLU A 494 -22.40 15.42 -18.12
CA GLU A 494 -23.55 14.96 -18.87
C GLU A 494 -23.62 13.44 -18.79
N ASN A 495 -24.66 12.93 -18.12
CA ASN A 495 -24.94 11.50 -18.02
C ASN A 495 -26.09 11.16 -18.98
N THR A 496 -25.81 10.38 -20.01
CA THR A 496 -26.81 9.93 -20.98
C THR A 496 -27.10 8.46 -20.75
N ASN A 497 -28.35 8.11 -20.44
CA ASN A 497 -28.82 6.74 -20.45
C ASN A 497 -29.41 6.42 -21.82
N LEU A 498 -28.73 5.56 -22.57
CA LEU A 498 -29.10 5.20 -23.94
C LEU A 498 -30.24 4.18 -23.99
N ILE A 499 -30.59 3.49 -22.92
CA ILE A 499 -31.75 2.57 -22.84
C ILE A 499 -33.02 3.34 -22.52
N LEU A 500 -32.93 4.31 -21.58
CA LEU A 500 -34.09 5.10 -21.14
C LEU A 500 -34.24 6.41 -21.91
N ASP A 501 -33.35 6.68 -22.86
CA ASP A 501 -33.31 7.94 -23.66
C ASP A 501 -33.40 9.19 -22.76
N SER A 502 -32.60 9.22 -21.72
CA SER A 502 -32.60 10.28 -20.70
C SER A 502 -31.21 10.87 -20.48
N VAL A 503 -31.17 12.20 -20.32
CA VAL A 503 -29.94 12.94 -20.06
C VAL A 503 -30.05 13.63 -18.71
N ILE A 504 -29.08 13.45 -17.86
CA ILE A 504 -28.97 14.06 -16.54
C ILE A 504 -27.76 15.00 -16.54
N PRO A 505 -27.92 16.29 -16.80
CA PRO A 505 -26.82 17.25 -16.75
C PRO A 505 -26.57 17.71 -15.32
N GLN A 506 -25.30 17.91 -14.98
CA GLN A 506 -24.89 18.51 -13.71
C GLN A 506 -23.85 19.59 -13.95
N ASN A 507 -23.99 20.74 -13.28
CA ASN A 507 -22.97 21.79 -13.29
C ASN A 507 -22.65 22.21 -11.85
N ILE A 508 -21.39 22.02 -11.46
CA ILE A 508 -20.96 22.09 -10.08
C ILE A 508 -19.82 23.09 -9.96
N ASN A 509 -19.99 24.04 -9.05
CA ASN A 509 -18.98 25.02 -8.72
C ASN A 509 -18.50 24.83 -7.29
N ASN A 510 -17.18 24.79 -7.11
CA ASN A 510 -16.56 24.66 -5.79
C ASN A 510 -15.51 25.72 -5.57
N PHE A 511 -15.53 26.32 -4.39
CA PHE A 511 -14.46 27.14 -3.86
C PHE A 511 -13.61 26.26 -2.93
N LEU A 512 -12.29 26.19 -3.15
CA LEU A 512 -11.40 25.26 -2.50
C LEU A 512 -10.25 26.01 -1.80
N PRO A 513 -10.46 26.55 -0.59
CA PRO A 513 -9.41 27.18 0.19
C PRO A 513 -8.40 26.15 0.71
N GLN A 514 -7.14 26.58 0.82
CA GLN A 514 -6.05 25.77 1.37
C GLN A 514 -5.10 26.63 2.18
N PHE A 515 -4.54 26.04 3.24
CA PHE A 515 -3.58 26.68 4.11
C PHE A 515 -2.60 25.66 4.67
N SER A 516 -1.32 26.01 4.70
CA SER A 516 -0.35 25.20 5.45
C SER A 516 0.70 26.05 6.15
N TYR A 517 1.16 25.55 7.28
CA TYR A 517 2.24 26.15 8.04
C TYR A 517 3.22 25.08 8.49
N GLN A 518 4.50 25.30 8.18
CA GLN A 518 5.58 24.44 8.64
C GLN A 518 6.59 25.25 9.43
N PHE A 519 6.94 24.76 10.60
CA PHE A 519 7.95 25.36 11.47
C PHE A 519 9.08 24.37 11.72
N LYS A 520 10.30 24.73 11.29
CA LYS A 520 11.53 23.93 11.43
C LYS A 520 12.55 24.72 12.26
N PRO A 521 12.45 24.74 13.60
CA PRO A 521 13.39 25.46 14.46
C PRO A 521 14.82 24.92 14.34
N SER A 522 14.97 23.62 14.02
CA SER A 522 16.21 22.94 13.72
C SER A 522 15.97 21.83 12.69
N ILE A 523 17.03 21.25 12.15
CA ILE A 523 16.96 20.10 11.21
C ILE A 523 16.23 18.91 11.83
N SER A 524 16.36 18.73 13.15
CA SER A 524 15.81 17.60 13.89
C SER A 524 14.43 17.84 14.49
N LYS A 525 13.85 19.03 14.34
CA LYS A 525 12.51 19.36 14.90
C LYS A 525 11.64 19.96 13.83
N ARG A 526 10.43 19.42 13.67
CA ARG A 526 9.45 19.91 12.72
C ARG A 526 8.05 19.89 13.31
N PHE A 527 7.34 20.98 13.11
CA PHE A 527 5.90 21.09 13.30
C PHE A 527 5.28 21.41 11.94
N SER A 528 4.14 20.81 11.60
CA SER A 528 3.42 21.05 10.35
C SER A 528 1.92 21.05 10.62
N LEU A 529 1.22 22.02 10.04
CA LEU A 529 -0.22 22.10 9.99
C LEU A 529 -0.64 22.27 8.53
N PHE A 530 -1.61 21.46 8.09
CA PHE A 530 -2.19 21.50 6.74
C PHE A 530 -3.71 21.51 6.86
N TYR A 531 -4.34 22.46 6.19
CA TYR A 531 -5.77 22.50 5.98
C TYR A 531 -6.04 22.54 4.50
N THR A 532 -6.79 21.57 3.99
CA THR A 532 -7.15 21.47 2.58
C THR A 532 -8.62 21.14 2.45
N THR A 533 -9.21 21.61 1.37
CA THR A 533 -10.58 21.27 0.99
C THR A 533 -10.61 20.54 -0.34
N ASN A 534 -11.56 19.64 -0.49
CA ASN A 534 -11.83 18.92 -1.73
C ASN A 534 -13.34 18.67 -1.86
N SER A 535 -13.79 18.30 -3.04
CA SER A 535 -15.15 17.85 -3.29
C SER A 535 -15.10 16.63 -4.19
N GLN A 536 -15.87 15.61 -3.85
CA GLN A 536 -15.94 14.34 -4.57
C GLN A 536 -17.33 14.22 -5.20
N GLN A 537 -17.34 13.81 -6.46
CA GLN A 537 -18.58 13.52 -7.20
C GLN A 537 -19.12 12.14 -6.81
N PRO A 538 -20.46 11.93 -6.90
CA PRO A 538 -21.02 10.59 -6.84
C PRO A 538 -20.45 9.72 -7.96
N GLY A 539 -20.27 8.44 -7.67
CA GLY A 539 -19.91 7.46 -8.69
C GLY A 539 -21.04 7.23 -9.69
N ILE A 540 -20.72 6.80 -10.90
CA ILE A 540 -21.75 6.51 -11.91
C ILE A 540 -22.73 5.44 -11.42
N ASN A 541 -22.24 4.42 -10.71
CA ASN A 541 -23.09 3.37 -10.14
C ASN A 541 -24.03 3.89 -9.05
N ASP A 542 -23.65 4.96 -8.34
CA ASP A 542 -24.50 5.61 -7.33
C ASP A 542 -25.62 6.44 -7.96
N LEU A 543 -25.41 6.96 -9.18
CA LEU A 543 -26.36 7.79 -9.91
C LEU A 543 -27.33 6.96 -10.75
N GLN A 544 -26.94 5.76 -11.16
CA GLN A 544 -27.71 4.95 -12.09
C GLN A 544 -29.03 4.46 -11.49
N PRO A 545 -30.20 4.65 -12.15
CA PRO A 545 -31.48 4.14 -11.65
C PRO A 545 -31.63 2.62 -11.74
N VAL A 546 -30.72 1.91 -12.42
CA VAL A 546 -30.76 0.46 -12.61
C VAL A 546 -30.14 -0.27 -11.43
N PRO A 547 -30.87 -1.16 -10.75
CA PRO A 547 -30.37 -1.87 -9.58
C PRO A 547 -29.32 -2.92 -9.93
N ASP A 548 -28.40 -3.18 -9.01
CA ASP A 548 -27.52 -4.37 -9.04
C ASP A 548 -28.19 -5.53 -8.31
N ASN A 549 -28.40 -6.64 -9.01
CA ASN A 549 -28.99 -7.87 -8.48
C ASN A 549 -27.96 -9.00 -8.35
N THR A 550 -26.68 -8.70 -8.25
CA THR A 550 -25.63 -9.73 -8.01
C THR A 550 -25.94 -10.55 -6.76
N ASN A 551 -26.59 -9.93 -5.76
CA ASN A 551 -27.26 -10.60 -4.66
C ASN A 551 -28.73 -10.17 -4.64
N PRO A 552 -29.67 -11.03 -5.04
CA PRO A 552 -31.08 -10.68 -5.13
C PRO A 552 -31.75 -10.33 -3.78
N ASN A 553 -31.14 -10.75 -2.67
CA ASN A 553 -31.61 -10.40 -1.34
C ASN A 553 -30.98 -9.11 -0.78
N ARG A 554 -30.03 -8.53 -1.52
CA ARG A 554 -29.34 -7.27 -1.15
C ARG A 554 -29.19 -6.39 -2.38
N ILE A 555 -30.26 -5.76 -2.81
CA ILE A 555 -30.33 -4.96 -4.02
C ILE A 555 -29.80 -3.57 -3.74
N GLN A 556 -28.84 -3.10 -4.54
CA GLN A 556 -28.35 -1.71 -4.54
C GLN A 556 -29.04 -0.92 -5.65
N LYS A 557 -29.70 0.19 -5.30
CA LYS A 557 -30.31 1.14 -6.25
C LYS A 557 -29.43 2.40 -6.36
N GLY A 558 -29.39 2.99 -7.56
CA GLY A 558 -28.80 4.29 -7.74
C GLY A 558 -29.73 5.43 -7.34
N ASN A 559 -29.18 6.63 -7.17
CA ASN A 559 -29.87 7.86 -6.81
C ASN A 559 -29.40 9.00 -7.71
N PRO A 560 -30.17 9.40 -8.73
CA PRO A 560 -29.79 10.48 -9.64
C PRO A 560 -29.74 11.86 -8.97
N ASP A 561 -30.39 12.04 -7.81
CA ASP A 561 -30.47 13.31 -7.08
C ASP A 561 -29.24 13.57 -6.19
N LEU A 562 -28.24 12.69 -6.20
CA LEU A 562 -27.04 12.84 -5.39
C LEU A 562 -26.27 14.10 -5.74
N LYS A 563 -25.92 14.85 -4.71
CA LYS A 563 -25.08 16.03 -4.79
C LYS A 563 -23.64 15.68 -4.41
N PRO A 564 -22.64 16.37 -4.99
CA PRO A 564 -21.25 16.20 -4.55
C PRO A 564 -21.07 16.47 -3.07
N ASN A 565 -20.16 15.74 -2.46
CA ASN A 565 -19.74 16.05 -1.09
C ASN A 565 -18.71 17.18 -1.08
N TYR A 566 -18.51 17.79 0.10
CA TYR A 566 -17.45 18.77 0.34
C TYR A 566 -16.65 18.35 1.58
N ILE A 567 -15.36 18.18 1.41
CA ILE A 567 -14.48 17.56 2.40
C ILE A 567 -13.49 18.58 2.94
N HIS A 568 -13.45 18.74 4.26
CA HIS A 568 -12.47 19.51 5.00
C HIS A 568 -11.45 18.55 5.61
N ASN A 569 -10.17 18.73 5.33
CA ASN A 569 -9.09 17.94 5.90
C ASN A 569 -8.16 18.83 6.73
N LEU A 570 -7.95 18.46 7.98
CA LEU A 570 -6.97 19.07 8.88
C LEU A 570 -5.93 18.03 9.26
N ARG A 571 -4.65 18.35 9.07
CA ARG A 571 -3.53 17.51 9.50
C ARG A 571 -2.53 18.32 10.29
N ILE A 572 -2.20 17.83 11.47
CA ILE A 572 -1.17 18.41 12.34
C ILE A 572 -0.13 17.31 12.59
N ASN A 573 1.15 17.61 12.41
CA ASN A 573 2.23 16.68 12.70
C ASN A 573 3.33 17.39 13.48
N PHE A 574 3.89 16.66 14.44
CA PHE A 574 5.09 17.05 15.16
C PHE A 574 6.06 15.87 15.18
N ASN A 575 7.33 16.16 14.88
CA ASN A 575 8.39 15.18 15.04
C ASN A 575 9.68 15.82 15.51
N THR A 576 10.41 15.07 16.33
CA THR A 576 11.76 15.45 16.78
C THR A 576 12.63 14.21 16.88
N TRP A 577 13.91 14.39 16.60
CA TRP A 577 14.89 13.33 16.69
C TRP A 577 16.26 13.90 17.10
N SER A 578 17.05 13.08 17.81
CA SER A 578 18.40 13.39 18.23
C SER A 578 19.38 12.36 17.69
N ALA A 579 20.25 12.75 16.74
CA ALA A 579 21.28 11.88 16.19
C ALA A 579 22.24 11.36 17.28
N LEU A 580 22.54 12.20 18.25
CA LEU A 580 23.48 11.88 19.32
C LEU A 580 22.94 10.80 20.27
N THR A 581 21.69 10.91 20.68
CA THR A 581 21.08 9.98 21.64
C THR A 581 20.27 8.87 20.96
N GLY A 582 19.88 9.03 19.68
CA GLY A 582 18.97 8.14 18.97
C GLY A 582 17.50 8.28 19.38
N ARG A 583 17.17 9.18 20.33
CA ARG A 583 15.80 9.38 20.80
C ARG A 583 14.98 10.10 19.73
N TYR A 584 13.75 9.65 19.56
CA TYR A 584 12.78 10.31 18.67
C TYR A 584 11.38 10.33 19.28
N VAL A 585 10.60 11.34 18.91
CA VAL A 585 9.18 11.45 19.26
C VAL A 585 8.44 11.90 18.01
N TRP A 586 7.31 11.30 17.75
CA TRP A 586 6.39 11.68 16.69
C TRP A 586 4.98 11.73 17.22
N SER A 587 4.19 12.69 16.72
CA SER A 587 2.78 12.78 17.05
C SER A 587 2.02 13.50 15.94
N GLY A 588 0.73 13.29 15.88
CA GLY A 588 -0.11 14.00 14.92
C GLY A 588 -1.59 13.86 15.20
N ILE A 589 -2.34 14.69 14.47
CA ILE A 589 -3.79 14.69 14.43
C ILE A 589 -4.19 14.74 12.96
N ASN A 590 -5.04 13.83 12.54
CA ASN A 590 -5.74 13.90 11.26
C ASN A 590 -7.23 14.04 11.56
N ALA A 591 -7.88 15.04 10.97
CA ALA A 591 -9.33 15.22 11.11
C ALA A 591 -9.93 15.50 9.73
N THR A 592 -11.05 14.87 9.45
CA THR A 592 -11.84 15.05 8.24
C THR A 592 -13.29 15.29 8.64
N TYR A 593 -13.88 16.33 8.05
CA TYR A 593 -15.31 16.60 8.16
C TYR A 593 -15.89 16.69 6.74
N THR A 594 -17.04 16.07 6.51
CA THR A 594 -17.65 15.99 5.19
C THR A 594 -19.07 16.53 5.22
N ASP A 595 -19.29 17.60 4.47
CA ASP A 595 -20.62 18.13 4.16
C ASP A 595 -21.20 17.35 2.98
N ASN A 596 -22.53 17.13 2.98
CA ASN A 596 -23.22 16.31 1.97
C ASN A 596 -22.55 14.95 1.76
N ALA A 597 -22.06 14.33 2.84
CA ALA A 597 -21.40 13.03 2.74
C ALA A 597 -22.31 11.98 2.12
N PHE A 598 -21.73 11.00 1.45
CA PHE A 598 -22.48 9.85 0.96
C PHE A 598 -22.73 8.89 2.13
N GLY A 599 -24.00 8.71 2.47
CA GLY A 599 -24.50 7.76 3.43
C GLY A 599 -25.32 6.70 2.72
N ASN A 600 -25.67 5.63 3.44
CA ASN A 600 -26.53 4.58 2.92
C ASN A 600 -27.95 4.68 3.53
N SER A 601 -28.98 4.56 2.69
CA SER A 601 -30.37 4.37 3.11
C SER A 601 -30.74 2.93 2.79
N SER A 602 -31.05 2.15 3.84
CA SER A 602 -31.39 0.74 3.71
C SER A 602 -32.80 0.48 4.23
N SER A 603 -33.62 -0.15 3.38
CA SER A 603 -34.95 -0.65 3.75
C SER A 603 -34.90 -2.17 3.85
N PHE A 604 -35.41 -2.71 4.94
CA PHE A 604 -35.45 -4.14 5.24
C PHE A 604 -36.89 -4.62 5.21
N ASP A 605 -37.14 -5.78 4.58
CA ASP A 605 -38.42 -6.47 4.68
C ASP A 605 -38.44 -7.44 5.86
N GLN A 606 -39.59 -8.03 6.11
CA GLN A 606 -39.79 -8.97 7.21
C GLN A 606 -38.92 -10.25 7.16
N TYR A 607 -38.31 -10.55 6.02
CA TYR A 607 -37.41 -11.71 5.81
C TYR A 607 -35.92 -11.31 5.91
N GLY A 608 -35.62 -10.03 6.10
CA GLY A 608 -34.26 -9.49 6.15
C GLY A 608 -33.65 -9.19 4.78
N ARG A 609 -34.43 -9.25 3.67
CA ARG A 609 -33.96 -8.80 2.37
C ARG A 609 -33.81 -7.27 2.41
N THR A 610 -32.80 -6.76 1.74
CA THR A 610 -32.43 -5.36 1.84
C THR A 610 -32.45 -4.68 0.48
N VAL A 611 -33.07 -3.50 0.42
CA VAL A 611 -32.88 -2.56 -0.67
C VAL A 611 -32.11 -1.36 -0.13
N SER A 612 -30.96 -1.06 -0.71
CA SER A 612 -30.12 0.05 -0.28
C SER A 612 -29.88 1.06 -1.41
N GLN A 613 -29.70 2.31 -1.03
CA GLN A 613 -29.48 3.43 -1.91
C GLN A 613 -28.53 4.42 -1.28
N THR A 614 -27.58 4.96 -2.05
CA THR A 614 -26.72 6.05 -1.59
C THR A 614 -27.53 7.35 -1.51
N VAL A 615 -27.39 8.07 -0.40
CA VAL A 615 -28.06 9.36 -0.13
C VAL A 615 -27.06 10.36 0.43
N ASN A 616 -27.35 11.66 0.27
CA ASN A 616 -26.54 12.67 0.93
C ASN A 616 -26.95 12.80 2.42
N VAL A 617 -25.95 12.80 3.30
CA VAL A 617 -26.10 12.98 4.75
C VAL A 617 -25.14 14.04 5.26
N ASN A 618 -25.40 14.60 6.44
CA ASN A 618 -24.53 15.60 7.04
C ASN A 618 -23.89 15.10 8.33
N GLY A 619 -22.74 15.68 8.66
CA GLY A 619 -22.06 15.50 9.92
C GLY A 619 -21.19 14.24 9.99
N ASN A 620 -20.85 13.62 8.85
CA ASN A 620 -19.83 12.58 8.85
C ASN A 620 -18.47 13.19 9.18
N ALA A 621 -17.81 12.62 10.19
CA ALA A 621 -16.55 13.12 10.70
C ALA A 621 -15.63 11.97 11.08
N PHE A 622 -14.35 12.18 10.89
CA PHE A 622 -13.29 11.29 11.33
C PHE A 622 -12.19 12.12 12.00
N ALA A 623 -11.70 11.68 13.15
CA ALA A 623 -10.53 12.24 13.79
C ALA A 623 -9.63 11.10 14.31
N ASN A 624 -8.33 11.27 14.13
CA ASN A 624 -7.32 10.32 14.61
C ASN A 624 -6.17 11.10 15.25
N LEU A 625 -5.86 10.78 16.50
CA LEU A 625 -4.69 11.24 17.22
C LEU A 625 -3.73 10.08 17.38
N PHE A 626 -2.46 10.30 17.09
CA PHE A 626 -1.42 9.30 17.24
C PHE A 626 -0.16 9.93 17.82
N ALA A 627 0.54 9.17 18.67
CA ALA A 627 1.83 9.56 19.22
C ALA A 627 2.68 8.34 19.51
N GLY A 628 4.00 8.50 19.45
CA GLY A 628 4.95 7.47 19.83
C GLY A 628 6.34 8.02 20.03
N ALA A 629 7.18 7.22 20.64
CA ALA A 629 8.57 7.56 20.93
C ALA A 629 9.47 6.33 20.77
N GLY A 630 10.74 6.57 20.47
CA GLY A 630 11.82 5.58 20.60
C GLY A 630 12.82 6.09 21.62
N LEU A 631 13.02 5.31 22.68
CA LEU A 631 13.83 5.64 23.84
C LEU A 631 14.96 4.63 24.00
N PRO A 632 16.09 4.82 23.30
CA PRO A 632 17.26 3.96 23.47
C PRO A 632 17.91 4.17 24.85
N LEU A 633 18.25 3.07 25.50
CA LEU A 633 18.89 2.97 26.82
C LEU A 633 20.17 2.13 26.72
N PHE A 634 21.03 2.20 27.75
CA PHE A 634 22.24 1.37 27.89
C PHE A 634 23.11 1.33 26.61
N ASN A 635 23.50 2.52 26.13
CA ASN A 635 24.26 2.66 24.87
C ASN A 635 23.55 2.02 23.67
N ARG A 636 22.21 2.15 23.60
CA ARG A 636 21.33 1.65 22.53
C ARG A 636 21.21 0.12 22.48
N LYS A 637 21.62 -0.58 23.53
CA LYS A 637 21.41 -2.03 23.64
C LYS A 637 19.95 -2.38 23.90
N ILE A 638 19.21 -1.48 24.54
CA ILE A 638 17.76 -1.63 24.76
C ILE A 638 17.06 -0.42 24.17
N GLU A 639 15.98 -0.65 23.45
CA GLU A 639 15.07 0.40 22.96
C GLU A 639 13.66 0.14 23.48
N ILE A 640 13.05 1.15 24.08
CA ILE A 640 11.65 1.13 24.52
C ILE A 640 10.84 2.03 23.59
N SER A 641 9.80 1.50 22.99
CA SER A 641 8.98 2.19 21.99
C SER A 641 7.50 2.17 22.39
N PRO A 642 7.02 3.12 23.22
CA PRO A 642 5.61 3.30 23.48
C PRO A 642 4.91 3.96 22.31
N ASN A 643 3.66 3.58 22.04
CA ASN A 643 2.78 4.27 21.09
C ASN A 643 1.34 4.32 21.61
N VAL A 644 0.59 5.30 21.12
CA VAL A 644 -0.84 5.47 21.39
C VAL A 644 -1.52 5.94 20.12
N ASN A 645 -2.72 5.43 19.89
CA ASN A 645 -3.60 5.84 18.81
C ASN A 645 -5.02 5.97 19.38
N ALA A 646 -5.68 7.10 19.11
CA ALA A 646 -7.09 7.31 19.47
C ALA A 646 -7.84 7.77 18.23
N SER A 647 -8.95 7.13 17.91
CA SER A 647 -9.77 7.49 16.76
C SER A 647 -11.23 7.67 17.13
N TYR A 648 -11.84 8.63 16.46
CA TYR A 648 -13.26 8.91 16.52
C TYR A 648 -13.82 8.95 15.11
N MET A 649 -14.89 8.21 14.85
CA MET A 649 -15.62 8.24 13.59
C MET A 649 -17.10 8.45 13.88
N ARG A 650 -17.71 9.41 13.20
CA ARG A 650 -19.14 9.64 13.16
C ARG A 650 -19.64 9.37 11.74
N TYR A 651 -20.63 8.52 11.63
CA TYR A 651 -21.24 8.11 10.38
C TYR A 651 -22.76 8.15 10.49
N THR A 652 -23.43 8.74 9.51
CA THR A 652 -24.88 8.85 9.43
C THR A 652 -25.40 7.98 8.28
N ASN A 653 -26.44 7.22 8.55
CA ASN A 653 -27.18 6.42 7.56
C ASN A 653 -28.67 6.39 7.88
N PHE A 654 -29.49 5.85 6.99
CA PHE A 654 -30.93 5.67 7.21
C PHE A 654 -31.26 4.17 7.23
N ILE A 655 -32.11 3.79 8.17
CA ILE A 655 -32.60 2.43 8.36
C ILE A 655 -34.12 2.50 8.39
N ASN A 656 -34.81 1.89 7.41
CA ASN A 656 -36.27 1.99 7.26
C ASN A 656 -36.76 3.45 7.36
N ASN A 657 -36.09 4.35 6.63
CA ASN A 657 -36.32 5.79 6.60
C ASN A 657 -36.06 6.56 7.91
N THR A 658 -35.51 5.91 8.94
CA THR A 658 -35.15 6.56 10.20
C THR A 658 -33.64 6.83 10.21
N GLU A 659 -33.26 8.07 10.58
CA GLU A 659 -31.87 8.45 10.67
C GLU A 659 -31.16 7.69 11.79
N ASN A 660 -30.03 7.09 11.48
CA ASN A 660 -29.14 6.46 12.44
C ASN A 660 -27.77 7.15 12.43
N VAL A 661 -27.30 7.51 13.60
CA VAL A 661 -25.98 8.07 13.81
C VAL A 661 -25.13 7.07 14.59
N THR A 662 -24.10 6.54 13.94
CA THR A 662 -23.14 5.65 14.57
C THR A 662 -21.85 6.42 14.90
N GLN A 663 -21.36 6.27 16.12
CA GLN A 663 -20.10 6.82 16.61
C GLN A 663 -19.21 5.64 17.03
N ASN A 664 -18.02 5.54 16.43
CA ASN A 664 -17.00 4.58 16.85
C ASN A 664 -15.86 5.32 17.53
N ARG A 665 -15.59 4.96 18.77
CA ARG A 665 -14.48 5.47 19.58
C ARG A 665 -13.49 4.35 19.80
N SER A 666 -12.26 4.52 19.35
CA SER A 666 -11.23 3.50 19.54
C SER A 666 -9.99 4.11 20.19
N VAL A 667 -9.43 3.38 21.14
CA VAL A 667 -8.14 3.71 21.77
C VAL A 667 -7.26 2.49 21.70
N ALA A 668 -6.08 2.66 21.12
CA ALA A 668 -5.06 1.63 21.08
C ALA A 668 -3.79 2.12 21.77
N GLY A 669 -3.18 1.27 22.59
CA GLY A 669 -1.88 1.53 23.21
C GLY A 669 -0.94 0.36 22.95
N GLY A 670 0.30 0.66 22.60
CA GLY A 670 1.35 -0.31 22.33
C GLY A 670 2.63 -0.02 23.10
N LEU A 671 3.33 -1.07 23.49
CA LEU A 671 4.67 -0.99 24.06
C LEU A 671 5.53 -2.07 23.42
N GLU A 672 6.64 -1.67 22.84
CA GLU A 672 7.66 -2.57 22.30
C GLU A 672 8.97 -2.36 23.07
N VAL A 673 9.60 -3.44 23.46
CA VAL A 673 10.94 -3.47 24.08
C VAL A 673 11.84 -4.34 23.22
N GLU A 674 12.91 -3.75 22.72
CA GLU A 674 13.89 -4.42 21.86
C GLU A 674 15.26 -4.46 22.52
N LEU A 675 15.86 -5.66 22.61
CA LEU A 675 17.23 -5.89 23.04
C LEU A 675 18.09 -6.16 21.80
N LYS A 676 19.15 -5.38 21.63
CA LYS A 676 20.12 -5.47 20.51
C LYS A 676 21.52 -5.77 21.03
N LEU A 677 21.91 -7.04 21.03
CA LEU A 677 23.29 -7.48 21.27
C LEU A 677 23.91 -7.94 19.94
N ASP A 678 25.22 -8.16 19.92
CA ASP A 678 25.92 -8.54 18.69
C ASP A 678 25.41 -9.87 18.11
N SER A 679 25.18 -10.87 18.97
CA SER A 679 24.72 -12.20 18.56
C SER A 679 23.27 -12.51 18.88
N LEU A 680 22.58 -11.65 19.64
CA LEU A 680 21.20 -11.89 20.08
C LEU A 680 20.36 -10.62 19.95
N GLN A 681 19.23 -10.75 19.24
CA GLN A 681 18.20 -9.71 19.15
C GLN A 681 16.89 -10.29 19.67
N ILE A 682 16.22 -9.56 20.55
CA ILE A 682 14.91 -9.93 21.09
C ILE A 682 14.00 -8.70 21.00
N SER A 683 12.84 -8.84 20.40
CA SER A 683 11.77 -7.86 20.45
C SER A 683 10.55 -8.49 21.12
N ILE A 684 9.97 -7.78 22.06
CA ILE A 684 8.71 -8.15 22.72
C ILE A 684 7.78 -6.96 22.63
N SER A 685 6.58 -7.16 22.13
CA SER A 685 5.56 -6.11 22.07
C SER A 685 4.21 -6.56 22.63
N ASN A 686 3.49 -5.61 23.16
CA ASN A 686 2.10 -5.73 23.56
C ASN A 686 1.31 -4.59 22.92
N ASP A 687 0.24 -4.93 22.21
CA ASP A 687 -0.71 -3.99 21.60
C ASP A 687 -2.11 -4.27 22.19
N TYR A 688 -2.72 -3.27 22.79
CA TYR A 688 -4.09 -3.32 23.29
C TYR A 688 -4.96 -2.36 22.51
N ASN A 689 -6.07 -2.84 21.97
CA ASN A 689 -7.05 -2.04 21.23
C ASN A 689 -8.42 -2.20 21.87
N TYR A 690 -9.05 -1.08 22.24
CA TYR A 690 -10.41 -0.99 22.78
C TYR A 690 -11.28 -0.19 21.82
N THR A 691 -12.46 -0.70 21.48
CA THR A 691 -13.42 -0.04 20.60
C THR A 691 -14.78 -0.01 21.27
N ASP A 692 -15.38 1.19 21.30
CA ASP A 692 -16.70 1.49 21.87
C ASP A 692 -17.61 2.04 20.75
N PRO A 693 -18.43 1.18 20.09
CA PRO A 693 -19.41 1.59 19.11
C PRO A 693 -20.68 2.09 19.80
N VAL A 694 -21.21 3.23 19.34
CA VAL A 694 -22.48 3.80 19.83
C VAL A 694 -23.39 4.09 18.64
N SER A 695 -24.54 3.47 18.55
CA SER A 695 -25.59 3.69 17.55
C SER A 695 -26.80 4.37 18.18
N SER A 696 -27.40 5.35 17.48
CA SER A 696 -28.57 6.07 17.98
C SER A 696 -29.87 5.26 17.94
N LEU A 697 -29.99 4.31 16.99
CA LEU A 697 -31.19 3.48 16.85
C LEU A 697 -31.08 2.14 17.58
N ALA A 698 -29.87 1.61 17.72
CA ALA A 698 -29.67 0.27 18.21
C ALA A 698 -28.81 0.26 19.46
N THR A 699 -29.41 0.61 20.61
CA THR A 699 -28.68 0.65 21.90
C THR A 699 -28.13 -0.72 22.32
N ALA A 700 -28.75 -1.82 21.88
CA ALA A 700 -28.26 -3.18 22.12
C ALA A 700 -26.95 -3.50 21.36
N SER A 701 -26.61 -2.76 20.30
CA SER A 701 -25.34 -2.89 19.58
C SER A 701 -24.15 -2.18 20.25
N ASN A 702 -24.43 -1.39 21.27
CA ASN A 702 -23.45 -0.58 21.97
C ASN A 702 -22.62 -1.46 22.95
N THR A 703 -21.98 -2.50 22.41
CA THR A 703 -21.16 -3.42 23.20
C THR A 703 -19.68 -3.17 22.92
N PRO A 704 -18.95 -2.60 23.86
CA PRO A 704 -17.52 -2.38 23.72
C PRO A 704 -16.80 -3.73 23.59
N PHE A 705 -15.73 -3.75 22.79
CA PHE A 705 -14.88 -4.93 22.66
C PHE A 705 -13.40 -4.53 22.65
N SER A 706 -12.56 -5.51 23.00
CA SER A 706 -11.12 -5.32 22.98
C SER A 706 -10.40 -6.46 22.27
N MET A 707 -9.21 -6.14 21.78
CA MET A 707 -8.26 -7.10 21.25
C MET A 707 -6.89 -6.78 21.85
N GLN A 708 -6.25 -7.78 22.42
CA GLN A 708 -4.90 -7.69 22.95
C GLN A 708 -3.98 -8.64 22.19
N THR A 709 -2.84 -8.12 21.73
CA THR A 709 -1.86 -8.90 20.97
C THR A 709 -0.50 -8.80 21.64
N TYR A 710 0.06 -9.94 22.05
CA TYR A 710 1.44 -10.08 22.45
C TYR A 710 2.24 -10.65 21.29
N LYS A 711 3.41 -10.08 21.01
CA LYS A 711 4.32 -10.60 19.98
C LYS A 711 5.71 -10.73 20.54
N TYR A 712 6.46 -11.69 20.03
CA TYR A 712 7.89 -11.78 20.23
C TYR A 712 8.59 -12.10 18.92
N ASP A 713 9.81 -11.62 18.76
CA ASP A 713 10.75 -11.96 17.70
C ASP A 713 12.12 -12.16 18.32
N ILE A 714 12.76 -13.29 18.04
CA ILE A 714 14.08 -13.64 18.56
C ILE A 714 14.95 -14.08 17.39
N GLU A 715 16.09 -13.42 17.23
CA GLU A 715 17.14 -13.82 16.31
C GLU A 715 18.43 -14.06 17.09
N TRP A 716 18.95 -15.29 17.04
CA TRP A 716 20.12 -15.71 17.81
C TRP A 716 21.17 -16.32 16.89
N GLN A 717 22.35 -15.70 16.82
CA GLN A 717 23.52 -16.21 16.11
C GLN A 717 24.32 -17.14 17.05
N LEU A 718 24.48 -18.37 16.62
CA LEU A 718 25.17 -19.44 17.35
C LEU A 718 26.53 -19.74 16.72
N PRO A 719 27.45 -20.41 17.45
CA PRO A 719 28.68 -20.92 16.88
C PRO A 719 28.45 -21.80 15.63
N PHE A 720 29.48 -22.03 14.85
CA PHE A 720 29.48 -22.88 13.65
C PHE A 720 28.52 -22.39 12.55
N ASN A 721 28.32 -21.07 12.46
CA ASN A 721 27.44 -20.40 11.47
C ASN A 721 25.97 -20.85 11.54
N PHE A 722 25.51 -21.27 12.71
CA PHE A 722 24.09 -21.47 12.93
C PHE A 722 23.40 -20.17 13.34
N LYS A 723 22.15 -20.04 12.95
CA LYS A 723 21.24 -18.97 13.37
C LYS A 723 19.86 -19.57 13.65
N ILE A 724 19.28 -19.19 14.76
CA ILE A 724 17.88 -19.52 15.09
C ILE A 724 17.06 -18.24 14.97
N LYS A 725 15.93 -18.35 14.30
CA LYS A 725 14.88 -17.32 14.31
C LYS A 725 13.60 -17.95 14.83
N THR A 726 12.91 -17.23 15.70
CA THR A 726 11.57 -17.63 16.14
C THR A 726 10.75 -16.37 16.39
N ASP A 727 9.56 -16.37 15.87
CA ASP A 727 8.56 -15.34 16.09
C ASP A 727 7.25 -15.97 16.54
N GLY A 728 6.47 -15.21 17.29
CA GLY A 728 5.17 -15.67 17.71
C GLY A 728 4.25 -14.54 18.09
N LYS A 729 2.97 -14.84 18.05
CA LYS A 729 1.90 -13.93 18.46
C LYS A 729 0.83 -14.65 19.25
N TYR A 730 0.38 -14.00 20.33
CA TYR A 730 -0.77 -14.44 21.09
C TYR A 730 -1.85 -13.35 21.05
N ILE A 731 -3.01 -13.67 20.48
CA ILE A 731 -4.13 -12.75 20.29
C ILE A 731 -5.25 -13.16 21.23
N ILE A 732 -5.69 -12.25 22.07
CA ILE A 732 -6.84 -12.39 22.96
C ILE A 732 -7.94 -11.50 22.42
N ASN A 733 -9.09 -12.10 22.10
CA ASN A 733 -10.27 -11.39 21.63
C ASN A 733 -11.34 -11.40 22.73
N SER A 734 -12.13 -10.32 22.83
CA SER A 734 -13.26 -10.25 23.73
C SER A 734 -14.56 -10.04 22.96
N GLN A 735 -15.66 -10.60 23.48
CA GLN A 735 -17.06 -10.29 23.11
C GLN A 735 -17.39 -10.46 21.61
N ARG A 736 -16.90 -11.51 20.99
CA ARG A 736 -17.28 -11.92 19.64
C ARG A 736 -18.45 -12.91 19.68
N ALA A 737 -19.10 -13.11 18.53
CA ALA A 737 -20.13 -14.13 18.37
C ALA A 737 -19.61 -15.54 18.70
N SER A 738 -20.50 -16.43 19.07
CA SER A 738 -20.17 -17.84 19.36
C SER A 738 -19.44 -18.45 18.15
N GLY A 739 -18.32 -19.14 18.40
CA GLY A 739 -17.46 -19.71 17.36
C GLY A 739 -16.36 -18.76 16.86
N PHE A 740 -16.50 -17.44 17.02
CA PHE A 740 -15.50 -16.42 16.62
C PHE A 740 -14.72 -15.87 17.82
N ASN A 741 -15.14 -16.11 19.05
CA ASN A 741 -14.45 -15.66 20.27
C ASN A 741 -13.37 -16.68 20.69
N ARG A 742 -12.23 -16.68 19.98
CA ARG A 742 -11.12 -17.60 20.20
C ARG A 742 -9.83 -16.85 20.41
N ASN A 743 -9.01 -17.33 21.35
CA ASN A 743 -7.63 -16.90 21.47
C ASN A 743 -6.77 -17.66 20.45
N ILE A 744 -5.80 -16.97 19.87
CA ILE A 744 -4.96 -17.51 18.78
C ILE A 744 -3.52 -17.42 19.23
N PHE A 745 -2.82 -18.57 19.25
CA PHE A 745 -1.40 -18.62 19.55
C PHE A 745 -0.62 -19.20 18.37
N VAL A 746 0.17 -18.39 17.69
CA VAL A 746 0.97 -18.79 16.52
C VAL A 746 2.45 -18.71 16.90
N ILE A 747 3.19 -19.77 16.60
CA ILE A 747 4.64 -19.84 16.77
C ILE A 747 5.26 -20.27 15.44
N ASN A 748 6.27 -19.54 14.98
CA ASN A 748 7.11 -19.90 13.85
C ASN A 748 8.54 -20.08 14.33
N ALA A 749 9.29 -21.00 13.73
CA ALA A 749 10.69 -21.19 14.01
C ALA A 749 11.48 -21.54 12.75
N GLU A 750 12.71 -21.08 12.67
CA GLU A 750 13.61 -21.35 11.56
C GLU A 750 15.03 -21.61 12.10
N LEU A 751 15.63 -22.72 11.68
CA LEU A 751 17.02 -23.05 11.93
C LEU A 751 17.79 -22.87 10.62
N ILE A 752 18.76 -21.98 10.61
CA ILE A 752 19.55 -21.59 9.44
C ILE A 752 21.01 -21.98 9.68
N ARG A 753 21.65 -22.50 8.65
CA ARG A 753 23.10 -22.68 8.65
C ARG A 753 23.70 -22.20 7.34
N THR A 754 24.78 -21.43 7.44
CA THR A 754 25.54 -20.98 6.28
C THR A 754 26.76 -21.88 6.07
N PHE A 755 27.06 -22.17 4.80
CA PHE A 755 28.13 -23.05 4.37
C PHE A 755 29.03 -22.30 3.38
N LEU A 756 30.19 -22.88 3.10
CA LEU A 756 31.28 -22.35 2.28
C LEU A 756 32.05 -21.20 2.98
N PRO A 757 33.32 -20.98 2.64
CA PRO A 757 34.12 -19.90 3.25
C PRO A 757 33.55 -18.50 3.03
N THR A 758 32.83 -18.31 1.93
CA THR A 758 32.15 -17.07 1.57
C THR A 758 30.69 -17.01 2.06
N GLU A 759 30.21 -18.01 2.84
CA GLU A 759 28.84 -18.09 3.37
C GLU A 759 27.74 -17.98 2.30
N ASN A 760 28.05 -18.38 1.05
CA ASN A 760 27.15 -18.22 -0.10
C ASN A 760 26.02 -19.23 -0.13
N LEU A 761 26.22 -20.42 0.45
CA LEU A 761 25.23 -21.48 0.50
C LEU A 761 24.54 -21.46 1.86
N ILE A 762 23.23 -21.29 1.84
CA ILE A 762 22.39 -21.21 3.04
C ILE A 762 21.39 -22.35 3.00
N ILE A 763 21.33 -23.14 4.05
CA ILE A 763 20.30 -24.16 4.25
C ILE A 763 19.49 -23.76 5.46
N ALA A 764 18.16 -23.75 5.32
CA ALA A 764 17.25 -23.39 6.39
C ALA A 764 16.11 -24.40 6.49
N LEU A 765 15.81 -24.84 7.70
CA LEU A 765 14.62 -25.61 8.05
C LEU A 765 13.65 -24.68 8.78
N SER A 766 12.49 -24.44 8.20
CA SER A 766 11.47 -23.59 8.80
C SER A 766 10.21 -24.39 9.12
N GLY A 767 9.58 -24.08 10.28
CA GLY A 767 8.27 -24.54 10.66
C GLY A 767 7.36 -23.34 10.93
N ASN A 768 6.24 -23.29 10.26
CA ASN A 768 5.26 -22.21 10.38
C ASN A 768 4.03 -22.73 11.11
N ASP A 769 3.46 -21.89 12.02
CA ASP A 769 2.29 -22.24 12.85
C ASP A 769 2.45 -23.62 13.50
N LEU A 770 3.53 -23.79 14.28
CA LEU A 770 3.87 -25.08 14.90
C LEU A 770 2.73 -25.67 15.73
N LEU A 771 1.87 -24.84 16.27
CA LEU A 771 0.72 -25.24 17.10
C LEU A 771 -0.55 -25.54 16.30
N LYS A 772 -0.58 -25.22 14.97
CA LYS A 772 -1.76 -25.34 14.10
C LYS A 772 -2.98 -24.56 14.65
N GLN A 773 -2.72 -23.34 15.15
CA GLN A 773 -3.76 -22.50 15.76
C GLN A 773 -4.01 -21.21 14.99
N ASN A 774 -3.34 -21.00 13.85
CA ASN A 774 -3.55 -19.81 13.06
C ASN A 774 -4.96 -19.77 12.47
N LEU A 775 -5.67 -18.68 12.74
CA LEU A 775 -7.03 -18.42 12.25
C LEU A 775 -7.12 -16.96 11.82
N ASN A 776 -7.80 -16.71 10.72
CA ASN A 776 -8.11 -15.35 10.29
C ASN A 776 -9.51 -14.97 10.79
N LEU A 777 -9.58 -14.36 11.97
CA LEU A 777 -10.81 -13.87 12.59
C LEU A 777 -10.82 -12.35 12.59
N GLN A 778 -11.85 -11.75 12.00
CA GLN A 778 -12.00 -10.30 11.92
C GLN A 778 -13.41 -9.89 12.39
N ARG A 779 -13.51 -8.77 13.12
CA ARG A 779 -14.77 -8.09 13.40
C ARG A 779 -14.82 -6.76 12.67
N GLN A 780 -15.93 -6.51 12.00
CA GLN A 780 -16.25 -5.27 11.33
C GLN A 780 -17.53 -4.68 11.89
N ILE A 781 -17.55 -3.37 12.08
CA ILE A 781 -18.73 -2.62 12.47
C ILE A 781 -19.01 -1.61 11.37
N ASN A 782 -20.16 -1.69 10.77
CA ASN A 782 -20.59 -0.78 9.72
C ASN A 782 -22.04 -0.35 9.97
N GLY A 783 -22.20 0.90 10.43
CA GLY A 783 -23.51 1.42 10.81
C GLY A 783 -24.16 0.56 11.92
N ASN A 784 -25.29 -0.03 11.60
CA ASN A 784 -26.08 -0.88 12.48
C ASN A 784 -25.78 -2.38 12.34
N VAL A 785 -24.65 -2.75 11.75
CA VAL A 785 -24.28 -4.15 11.48
C VAL A 785 -22.95 -4.48 12.15
N ILE A 786 -22.92 -5.54 12.92
CA ILE A 786 -21.69 -6.16 13.44
C ILE A 786 -21.49 -7.48 12.71
N THR A 787 -20.34 -7.65 12.07
CA THR A 787 -19.99 -8.86 11.35
C THR A 787 -18.71 -9.45 11.90
N ASP A 788 -18.77 -10.72 12.33
CA ASP A 788 -17.61 -11.55 12.62
C ASP A 788 -17.31 -12.44 11.41
N ASN A 789 -16.11 -12.35 10.87
CA ASN A 789 -15.66 -13.10 9.70
C ASN A 789 -14.54 -14.07 10.06
N SER A 790 -14.58 -15.24 9.42
CA SER A 790 -13.49 -16.22 9.43
C SER A 790 -13.20 -16.66 8.00
N THR A 791 -11.94 -16.65 7.61
CA THR A 791 -11.49 -17.15 6.30
C THR A 791 -10.41 -18.20 6.48
N ASN A 792 -10.37 -19.19 5.56
CA ASN A 792 -9.32 -20.17 5.53
C ASN A 792 -7.96 -19.51 5.29
N ILE A 793 -6.95 -20.07 5.92
CA ILE A 793 -5.55 -19.69 5.74
C ILE A 793 -4.70 -20.95 5.76
N ILE A 794 -3.49 -20.87 5.22
CA ILE A 794 -2.51 -21.93 5.39
C ILE A 794 -2.12 -21.96 6.87
N THR A 795 -2.29 -23.13 7.49
CA THR A 795 -1.88 -23.39 8.86
C THR A 795 -0.46 -23.98 8.90
N ARG A 796 -0.22 -25.00 9.73
CA ARG A 796 1.10 -25.59 9.94
C ARG A 796 1.69 -26.19 8.67
N TYR A 797 2.91 -25.77 8.31
CA TYR A 797 3.73 -26.36 7.27
C TYR A 797 5.21 -26.23 7.59
N PHE A 798 6.04 -27.10 7.01
CA PHE A 798 7.49 -27.08 7.15
C PHE A 798 8.12 -26.92 5.78
N LEU A 799 9.29 -26.28 5.73
CA LEU A 799 10.04 -26.14 4.46
C LEU A 799 11.52 -26.36 4.71
N LEU A 800 12.14 -27.19 3.90
CA LEU A 800 13.59 -27.20 3.73
C LEU A 800 13.95 -26.28 2.56
N ARG A 801 14.69 -25.21 2.86
CA ARG A 801 15.11 -24.19 1.92
C ARG A 801 16.59 -24.28 1.64
N VAL A 802 16.97 -24.22 0.38
CA VAL A 802 18.35 -24.09 -0.08
C VAL A 802 18.47 -22.80 -0.87
N THR A 803 19.39 -21.93 -0.47
CA THR A 803 19.65 -20.64 -1.14
C THR A 803 21.12 -20.53 -1.48
N TYR A 804 21.42 -20.23 -2.74
CA TYR A 804 22.74 -19.89 -3.21
C TYR A 804 22.81 -18.42 -3.60
N LYS A 805 23.72 -17.66 -2.97
CA LYS A 805 24.00 -16.25 -3.28
C LYS A 805 25.26 -16.19 -4.14
N PHE A 806 25.24 -15.39 -5.19
CA PHE A 806 26.43 -15.15 -6.01
C PHE A 806 26.71 -13.64 -6.10
N ASN A 807 27.98 -13.30 -5.98
CA ASN A 807 28.44 -11.92 -6.06
C ASN A 807 29.82 -11.89 -6.68
N ASN A 808 30.02 -11.13 -7.74
CA ASN A 808 31.30 -10.93 -8.40
C ASN A 808 31.76 -9.44 -8.32
N ASN A 809 31.24 -8.72 -7.38
CA ASN A 809 31.73 -7.36 -7.07
C ASN A 809 33.03 -7.51 -6.26
N LYS A 810 34.20 -7.52 -6.95
CA LYS A 810 35.50 -7.56 -6.29
C LYS A 810 35.73 -6.23 -5.55
N SER A 811 35.91 -6.30 -4.22
CA SER A 811 36.46 -5.16 -3.49
C SER A 811 37.96 -5.06 -3.75
N LYS A 812 38.52 -3.87 -3.79
CA LYS A 812 39.99 -3.66 -3.94
C LYS A 812 40.78 -4.33 -2.82
N GLU A 813 40.17 -4.63 -1.69
CA GLU A 813 40.80 -5.39 -0.60
C GLU A 813 41.08 -6.86 -0.96
N ASP A 814 40.33 -7.46 -1.89
CA ASP A 814 40.54 -8.84 -2.31
C ASP A 814 41.71 -8.98 -3.31
N GLU A 815 42.07 -7.91 -4.02
CA GLU A 815 43.29 -7.89 -4.87
C GLU A 815 44.57 -7.85 -4.05
N TRP A 816 44.54 -7.27 -2.84
CA TRP A 816 45.72 -7.20 -1.95
C TRP A 816 46.02 -8.51 -1.22
N LYS A 817 45.04 -9.38 -0.99
CA LYS A 817 45.26 -10.69 -0.32
C LYS A 817 45.78 -11.80 -1.24
N GLY A 818 45.85 -11.55 -2.54
CA GLY A 818 46.38 -12.49 -3.52
C GLY A 818 47.88 -12.43 -3.76
N TRP A 819 48.62 -11.61 -3.00
CA TRP A 819 50.07 -11.38 -3.15
C TRP A 819 50.87 -11.69 -1.87
N HIS A 820 50.35 -12.59 -1.01
CA HIS A 820 51.14 -13.13 0.12
C HIS A 820 51.10 -14.65 0.15
#